data_67a5f7124891271da1430742dde996a6
#
_entry.id   67a5f7124891271da1430742dde996a6
#
_cell.length_a   1.000
_cell.length_b   1.000
_cell.length_c   1.000
_cell.angle_alpha   90.00
_cell.angle_beta   90.00
_cell.angle_gamma   90.00
#
_symmetry.space_group_name_H-M   'P 1'
#
loop_
_entity.id
_entity.type
_entity.pdbx_description
1 polymer ?
#
loop_
_entity_poly.entity_id
_entity_poly.type
_entity_poly.pdbx_seq_one_letter_code
_entity_poly.pdbx_strand_id
1 'polypeptide(L)'
;LPPNHRSLRTHQAQIAAIVRAIASGEATDITDVLAAVTPGGGKSLLPVIAAAALLSSGVIDRVCWVVPRDSLRLQAEEAFADPAWRRELGHAVTLRAADNAPDPGRGLQGYITTYQSIAAAPDLHLAEFRRHRTLLVADEVHHLPALSDMAPDPIADPIAVDAAGWSRALLPLLETARLRLLLSGTLQRADGRSILWLPYRNGRRAKTREVDLAAEGWAVVGYSRAQALAERAVLPVVFGAVDGEASWLDEARAPVGPHRLFSHWPIETTRPALFTALRTGFADELLRAAFDATRTLRASRRRARGLPPGTEARGLGKLLVVAPDQANARRYAAVLRDWVPNGQGDTVQLATSDERDAHDTLARFRVTAEPSVLVTVAMAYEGLDAPDVAVVAALTHIRSRAWLEQMVARATRIDPNGGAYGEQSATVFHPDDPLFARFRHSIETEQGTLAQRIKAPARSTLPGWLLDDLAETEREERGIVPLESNALGLRYGLLRPGPDLVMRRPEHEAAQTDMHDPPSVQERRLRKRVGEMVAQQAVEDEGAVRAPKGQGLYHRYNAILKRRTGDKPRAQMSLQELESAVGWLERNRLADHASLLDGDPRYGWTVRPRVEWAPPVGNADGRPRGAPRSRKADAKPA
;
A
#
# COMPACT_ATOMS: atom_id res chain seq x y z
N LEU A 1 34.56 -22.94 -4.42
CA LEU A 1 33.82 -22.09 -3.46
C LEU A 1 33.47 -23.01 -2.28
N PRO A 2 33.73 -22.61 -1.02
CA PRO A 2 33.28 -23.38 0.13
C PRO A 2 31.74 -23.46 0.10
N PRO A 3 31.14 -24.58 0.55
CA PRO A 3 29.70 -24.70 0.59
C PRO A 3 29.13 -23.57 1.46
N ASN A 4 28.28 -22.73 0.88
CA ASN A 4 27.56 -21.70 1.62
C ASN A 4 26.62 -22.39 2.63
N HIS A 5 27.10 -22.63 3.84
CA HIS A 5 26.25 -23.01 4.96
C HIS A 5 25.32 -21.84 5.27
N ARG A 6 24.02 -22.01 5.05
CA ARG A 6 23.01 -21.06 5.47
C ARG A 6 22.74 -21.26 6.96
N SER A 7 23.14 -20.30 7.79
CA SER A 7 22.83 -20.34 9.23
C SER A 7 21.35 -19.97 9.45
N LEU A 8 20.71 -20.67 10.38
CA LEU A 8 19.38 -20.31 10.86
C LEU A 8 19.44 -19.01 11.64
N ARG A 9 18.46 -18.14 11.45
CA ARG A 9 18.23 -16.95 12.28
C ARG A 9 17.75 -17.36 13.67
N THR A 10 17.87 -16.49 14.66
CA THR A 10 17.53 -16.78 16.06
C THR A 10 16.18 -17.47 16.22
N HIS A 11 15.11 -16.89 15.67
CA HIS A 11 13.77 -17.48 15.77
C HIS A 11 13.61 -18.81 15.03
N GLN A 12 14.33 -19.00 13.92
CA GLN A 12 14.36 -20.26 13.16
C GLN A 12 15.07 -21.36 13.97
N ALA A 13 16.17 -21.00 14.62
CA ALA A 13 16.88 -21.90 15.54
C ALA A 13 16.03 -22.26 16.77
N GLN A 14 15.27 -21.30 17.31
CA GLN A 14 14.33 -21.55 18.40
C GLN A 14 13.22 -22.53 17.98
N ILE A 15 12.59 -22.32 16.81
CA ILE A 15 11.61 -23.27 16.28
C ILE A 15 12.25 -24.64 16.06
N ALA A 16 13.46 -24.72 15.51
CA ALA A 16 14.18 -25.98 15.33
C ALA A 16 14.45 -26.69 16.67
N ALA A 17 14.74 -25.96 17.74
CA ALA A 17 14.90 -26.53 19.08
C ALA A 17 13.58 -27.07 19.63
N ILE A 18 12.49 -26.28 19.56
CA ILE A 18 11.16 -26.69 20.02
C ILE A 18 10.69 -27.96 19.31
N VAL A 19 10.72 -27.97 17.96
CA VAL A 19 10.25 -29.15 17.20
C VAL A 19 11.13 -30.38 17.40
N ARG A 20 12.43 -30.23 17.68
CA ARG A 20 13.30 -31.33 18.07
C ARG A 20 12.93 -31.89 19.44
N ALA A 21 12.65 -31.04 20.43
CA ALA A 21 12.19 -31.48 21.75
C ALA A 21 10.85 -32.21 21.67
N ILE A 22 9.93 -31.77 20.82
CA ILE A 22 8.68 -32.49 20.52
C ILE A 22 9.00 -33.84 19.83
N ALA A 23 9.91 -33.86 18.86
CA ALA A 23 10.27 -35.05 18.11
C ALA A 23 10.99 -36.11 18.97
N SER A 24 11.80 -35.69 19.94
CA SER A 24 12.48 -36.58 20.91
C SER A 24 11.59 -37.05 22.05
N GLY A 25 10.40 -36.46 22.22
CA GLY A 25 9.50 -36.76 23.36
C GLY A 25 9.84 -36.02 24.64
N GLU A 26 10.74 -35.03 24.61
CA GLU A 26 11.09 -34.20 25.77
C GLU A 26 10.03 -33.13 26.07
N ALA A 27 9.25 -32.73 25.06
CA ALA A 27 8.19 -31.71 25.15
C ALA A 27 6.87 -32.25 24.59
N THR A 28 6.33 -33.28 25.23
CA THR A 28 5.10 -33.97 24.80
C THR A 28 3.82 -33.20 25.08
N ASP A 29 3.88 -32.25 26.01
CA ASP A 29 2.81 -31.33 26.40
C ASP A 29 2.59 -30.23 25.39
N ILE A 30 3.58 -29.86 24.58
CA ILE A 30 3.44 -28.80 23.56
C ILE A 30 2.66 -29.34 22.38
N THR A 31 1.50 -28.72 22.12
CA THR A 31 0.64 -29.02 20.93
C THR A 31 0.52 -27.82 20.00
N ASP A 32 0.84 -26.63 20.48
CA ASP A 32 0.66 -25.36 19.79
C ASP A 32 1.93 -24.53 19.80
N VAL A 33 2.35 -24.09 18.61
CA VAL A 33 3.51 -23.22 18.45
C VAL A 33 3.07 -21.93 17.77
N LEU A 34 3.26 -20.80 18.45
CA LEU A 34 3.00 -19.48 17.89
C LEU A 34 4.32 -18.81 17.52
N ALA A 35 4.46 -18.40 16.28
CA ALA A 35 5.61 -17.61 15.80
C ALA A 35 5.17 -16.22 15.35
N ALA A 36 5.47 -15.21 16.17
CA ALA A 36 5.25 -13.80 15.88
C ALA A 36 6.52 -13.22 15.24
N VAL A 37 6.57 -13.18 13.93
CA VAL A 37 7.77 -12.82 13.16
C VAL A 37 7.52 -11.60 12.33
N THR A 38 8.33 -10.54 12.51
CA THR A 38 8.23 -9.32 11.70
C THR A 38 8.18 -9.63 10.21
N PRO A 39 7.33 -8.96 9.41
CA PRO A 39 7.29 -9.18 7.97
C PRO A 39 8.66 -9.02 7.31
N GLY A 40 9.02 -9.93 6.41
CA GLY A 40 10.38 -10.02 5.84
C GLY A 40 11.40 -10.77 6.69
N GLY A 41 11.08 -11.12 7.93
CA GLY A 41 11.97 -11.83 8.86
C GLY A 41 12.32 -13.28 8.49
N GLY A 42 11.71 -13.86 7.43
CA GLY A 42 11.99 -15.25 7.01
C GLY A 42 11.05 -16.27 7.62
N LYS A 43 9.81 -15.88 7.88
CA LYS A 43 8.73 -16.71 8.41
C LYS A 43 8.46 -17.99 7.59
N SER A 44 8.57 -17.92 6.26
CA SER A 44 8.25 -19.02 5.34
C SER A 44 9.14 -20.26 5.52
N LEU A 45 10.29 -20.16 6.20
CA LEU A 45 11.15 -21.30 6.49
C LEU A 45 10.68 -22.11 7.71
N LEU A 46 9.89 -21.52 8.61
CA LEU A 46 9.46 -22.17 9.85
C LEU A 46 8.65 -23.45 9.60
N PRO A 47 7.67 -23.47 8.66
CA PRO A 47 6.97 -24.70 8.31
C PRO A 47 7.88 -25.80 7.75
N VAL A 48 8.92 -25.42 6.99
CA VAL A 48 9.88 -26.38 6.42
C VAL A 48 10.70 -27.02 7.54
N ILE A 49 11.20 -26.22 8.50
CA ILE A 49 11.94 -26.71 9.67
C ILE A 49 11.06 -27.66 10.49
N ALA A 50 9.82 -27.25 10.78
CA ALA A 50 8.91 -28.06 11.58
C ALA A 50 8.55 -29.38 10.87
N ALA A 51 8.19 -29.32 9.61
CA ALA A 51 7.83 -30.49 8.82
C ALA A 51 9.00 -31.48 8.70
N ALA A 52 10.21 -30.99 8.41
CA ALA A 52 11.40 -31.84 8.28
C ALA A 52 11.64 -32.67 9.55
N ALA A 53 11.63 -32.06 10.72
CA ALA A 53 11.87 -32.75 11.99
C ALA A 53 10.72 -33.68 12.39
N LEU A 54 9.47 -33.23 12.29
CA LEU A 54 8.32 -33.96 12.80
C LEU A 54 7.90 -35.14 11.90
N LEU A 55 8.06 -35.03 10.58
CA LEU A 55 7.85 -36.17 9.66
C LEU A 55 8.93 -37.22 9.81
N SER A 56 10.20 -36.82 9.94
CA SER A 56 11.31 -37.78 10.11
C SER A 56 11.22 -38.56 11.41
N SER A 57 10.70 -37.99 12.47
CA SER A 57 10.50 -38.65 13.76
C SER A 57 9.18 -39.45 13.84
N GLY A 58 8.32 -39.36 12.84
CA GLY A 58 7.03 -40.05 12.84
C GLY A 58 5.99 -39.46 13.81
N VAL A 59 6.21 -38.26 14.36
CA VAL A 59 5.21 -37.56 15.20
C VAL A 59 4.00 -37.17 14.39
N ILE A 60 4.22 -36.81 13.13
CA ILE A 60 3.17 -36.49 12.16
C ILE A 60 3.33 -37.32 10.89
N ASP A 61 2.24 -37.46 10.14
CA ASP A 61 2.22 -38.17 8.84
C ASP A 61 1.98 -37.21 7.68
N ARG A 62 1.40 -36.04 7.95
CA ARG A 62 0.96 -35.06 6.95
C ARG A 62 1.23 -33.62 7.42
N VAL A 63 1.36 -32.75 6.43
CA VAL A 63 1.42 -31.30 6.61
C VAL A 63 0.29 -30.66 5.81
N CYS A 64 -0.50 -29.80 6.44
CA CYS A 64 -1.43 -28.90 5.79
C CYS A 64 -1.00 -27.46 6.07
N TRP A 65 -0.54 -26.74 5.05
CA TRP A 65 -0.19 -25.34 5.17
C TRP A 65 -1.27 -24.46 4.56
N VAL A 66 -1.93 -23.68 5.40
CA VAL A 66 -3.03 -22.78 5.03
C VAL A 66 -2.50 -21.37 4.93
N VAL A 67 -2.71 -20.75 3.78
CA VAL A 67 -2.27 -19.38 3.47
C VAL A 67 -3.47 -18.49 3.14
N PRO A 68 -3.37 -17.16 3.33
CA PRO A 68 -4.50 -16.26 3.10
C PRO A 68 -4.81 -16.03 1.62
N ARG A 69 -3.84 -16.24 0.71
CA ARG A 69 -3.99 -15.96 -0.72
C ARG A 69 -3.35 -17.00 -1.61
N ASP A 70 -3.91 -17.14 -2.80
CA ASP A 70 -3.47 -18.11 -3.81
C ASP A 70 -2.01 -17.94 -4.24
N SER A 71 -1.55 -16.69 -4.40
CA SER A 71 -0.15 -16.39 -4.75
C SER A 71 0.87 -16.91 -3.74
N LEU A 72 0.50 -17.07 -2.47
CA LEU A 72 1.36 -17.61 -1.41
C LEU A 72 1.47 -19.14 -1.45
N ARG A 73 0.54 -19.84 -2.09
CA ARG A 73 0.62 -21.31 -2.24
C ARG A 73 1.87 -21.74 -3.00
N LEU A 74 2.15 -21.08 -4.13
CA LEU A 74 3.33 -21.36 -4.93
C LEU A 74 4.63 -21.01 -4.19
N GLN A 75 4.66 -19.89 -3.47
CA GLN A 75 5.83 -19.52 -2.66
C GLN A 75 6.09 -20.52 -1.53
N ALA A 76 5.04 -21.07 -0.94
CA ALA A 76 5.15 -22.10 0.08
C ALA A 76 5.66 -23.43 -0.51
N GLU A 77 5.22 -23.80 -1.70
CA GLU A 77 5.74 -24.95 -2.44
C GLU A 77 7.22 -24.76 -2.79
N GLU A 78 7.61 -23.58 -3.31
CA GLU A 78 8.99 -23.21 -3.59
C GLU A 78 9.88 -23.29 -2.35
N ALA A 79 9.38 -22.91 -1.16
CA ALA A 79 10.14 -22.99 0.10
C ALA A 79 10.54 -24.42 0.46
N PHE A 80 9.67 -25.41 0.22
CA PHE A 80 9.98 -26.82 0.41
C PHE A 80 10.87 -27.39 -0.71
N ALA A 81 10.86 -26.79 -1.88
CA ALA A 81 11.66 -27.21 -3.02
C ALA A 81 13.08 -26.63 -3.02
N ASP A 82 13.41 -25.61 -2.20
CA ASP A 82 14.72 -24.95 -2.17
C ASP A 82 15.85 -25.97 -1.91
N PRO A 83 16.76 -26.20 -2.87
CA PRO A 83 17.80 -27.22 -2.73
C PRO A 83 18.81 -26.94 -1.61
N ALA A 84 18.99 -25.65 -1.25
CA ALA A 84 19.90 -25.29 -0.17
C ALA A 84 19.30 -25.64 1.19
N TRP A 85 18.02 -25.37 1.40
CA TRP A 85 17.33 -25.75 2.64
C TRP A 85 17.08 -27.26 2.73
N ARG A 86 16.80 -27.94 1.63
CA ARG A 86 16.74 -29.42 1.60
C ARG A 86 18.03 -30.04 2.11
N ARG A 87 19.18 -29.54 1.66
CA ARG A 87 20.51 -30.02 2.08
C ARG A 87 20.79 -29.68 3.53
N GLU A 88 20.57 -28.43 3.93
CA GLU A 88 20.88 -27.95 5.28
C GLU A 88 20.03 -28.64 6.36
N LEU A 89 18.75 -28.85 6.09
CA LEU A 89 17.81 -29.50 7.00
C LEU A 89 17.72 -31.02 6.80
N GLY A 90 18.41 -31.59 5.82
CA GLY A 90 18.43 -33.01 5.55
C GLY A 90 17.08 -33.61 5.17
N HIS A 91 16.22 -32.88 4.45
CA HIS A 91 14.87 -33.35 4.14
C HIS A 91 14.60 -33.53 2.64
N ALA A 92 13.67 -34.44 2.34
CA ALA A 92 13.10 -34.63 1.01
C ALA A 92 11.59 -34.36 0.96
N VAL A 93 11.07 -33.63 1.94
CA VAL A 93 9.64 -33.33 2.05
C VAL A 93 9.18 -32.56 0.83
N THR A 94 8.09 -33.01 0.23
CA THR A 94 7.45 -32.38 -0.92
C THR A 94 5.98 -32.12 -0.62
N LEU A 95 5.58 -30.87 -0.70
CA LEU A 95 4.20 -30.43 -0.65
C LEU A 95 3.78 -29.93 -2.03
N ARG A 96 2.49 -29.82 -2.24
CA ARG A 96 1.91 -29.27 -3.47
C ARG A 96 0.85 -28.23 -3.15
N ALA A 97 0.70 -27.25 -4.00
CA ALA A 97 -0.47 -26.40 -4.02
C ALA A 97 -1.68 -27.24 -4.44
N ALA A 98 -2.67 -27.36 -3.58
CA ALA A 98 -3.81 -28.24 -3.79
C ALA A 98 -5.08 -27.47 -4.14
N ASP A 99 -5.85 -28.04 -5.03
CA ASP A 99 -7.26 -27.68 -5.25
C ASP A 99 -8.14 -28.58 -4.36
N ASN A 100 -9.45 -28.25 -4.26
CA ASN A 100 -10.41 -29.04 -3.50
C ASN A 100 -10.80 -30.33 -4.26
N ALA A 101 -9.82 -31.20 -4.48
CA ALA A 101 -10.02 -32.50 -5.06
C ALA A 101 -9.88 -33.60 -3.99
N PRO A 102 -10.49 -34.77 -4.14
CA PRO A 102 -10.24 -35.92 -3.29
C PRO A 102 -8.75 -36.21 -3.22
N ASP A 103 -8.21 -36.53 -2.04
CA ASP A 103 -6.77 -36.62 -1.74
C ASP A 103 -6.00 -35.37 -2.16
N PRO A 104 -6.13 -34.26 -1.41
CA PRO A 104 -5.45 -33.01 -1.74
C PRO A 104 -3.93 -33.13 -1.74
N GLY A 105 -3.36 -34.08 -1.01
CA GLY A 105 -1.94 -34.40 -0.98
C GLY A 105 -1.44 -35.22 -2.14
N ARG A 106 -2.30 -35.93 -2.86
CA ARG A 106 -2.01 -36.85 -3.98
C ARG A 106 -0.77 -37.74 -3.70
N GLY A 107 -0.77 -38.39 -2.55
CA GLY A 107 0.31 -39.30 -2.14
C GLY A 107 1.60 -38.62 -1.66
N LEU A 108 1.71 -37.30 -1.66
CA LEU A 108 2.82 -36.56 -1.09
C LEU A 108 2.66 -36.39 0.44
N GLN A 109 3.71 -35.88 1.11
CA GLN A 109 3.72 -35.68 2.56
C GLN A 109 2.77 -34.56 3.03
N GLY A 110 2.13 -33.86 2.12
CA GLY A 110 1.15 -32.83 2.46
C GLY A 110 0.80 -31.91 1.33
N TYR A 111 0.05 -30.86 1.66
CA TYR A 111 -0.45 -29.91 0.69
C TYR A 111 -0.51 -28.49 1.26
N ILE A 112 -0.61 -27.54 0.36
CA ILE A 112 -0.79 -26.12 0.66
C ILE A 112 -2.14 -25.68 0.08
N THR A 113 -2.94 -25.00 0.89
CA THR A 113 -4.30 -24.55 0.52
C THR A 113 -4.57 -23.14 1.04
N THR A 114 -5.72 -22.56 0.69
CA THR A 114 -6.13 -21.25 1.20
C THR A 114 -7.27 -21.36 2.21
N TYR A 115 -7.47 -20.31 3.03
CA TYR A 115 -8.63 -20.24 3.92
C TYR A 115 -9.95 -20.31 3.17
N GLN A 116 -10.01 -19.69 1.98
CA GLN A 116 -11.18 -19.75 1.09
C GLN A 116 -11.46 -21.18 0.60
N SER A 117 -10.40 -21.91 0.20
CA SER A 117 -10.54 -23.30 -0.25
C SER A 117 -11.04 -24.21 0.85
N ILE A 118 -10.55 -24.03 2.10
CA ILE A 118 -11.06 -24.77 3.26
C ILE A 118 -12.52 -24.42 3.50
N ALA A 119 -12.89 -23.14 3.46
CA ALA A 119 -14.28 -22.71 3.66
C ALA A 119 -15.24 -23.25 2.58
N ALA A 120 -14.74 -23.44 1.36
CA ALA A 120 -15.52 -24.00 0.26
C ALA A 120 -15.72 -25.52 0.34
N ALA A 121 -14.82 -26.26 1.01
CA ALA A 121 -14.87 -27.73 1.13
C ALA A 121 -14.37 -28.22 2.51
N PRO A 122 -14.97 -27.81 3.63
CA PRO A 122 -14.46 -28.08 4.97
C PRO A 122 -14.41 -29.58 5.29
N ASP A 123 -15.40 -30.35 4.86
CA ASP A 123 -15.47 -31.79 5.11
C ASP A 123 -14.35 -32.59 4.43
N LEU A 124 -13.93 -32.15 3.24
CA LEU A 124 -12.81 -32.76 2.52
C LEU A 124 -11.52 -32.65 3.36
N HIS A 125 -11.21 -31.47 3.83
CA HIS A 125 -10.01 -31.23 4.65
C HIS A 125 -10.11 -31.90 6.00
N LEU A 126 -11.27 -31.87 6.66
CA LEU A 126 -11.47 -32.55 7.94
C LEU A 126 -11.30 -34.07 7.81
N ALA A 127 -11.73 -34.67 6.71
CA ALA A 127 -11.50 -36.09 6.45
C ALA A 127 -10.00 -36.45 6.37
N GLU A 128 -9.17 -35.58 5.79
CA GLU A 128 -7.71 -35.77 5.78
C GLU A 128 -7.10 -35.69 7.20
N PHE A 129 -7.54 -34.75 8.00
CA PHE A 129 -7.07 -34.62 9.39
C PHE A 129 -7.47 -35.80 10.28
N ARG A 130 -8.63 -36.42 10.01
CA ARG A 130 -9.07 -37.62 10.72
C ARG A 130 -8.29 -38.90 10.30
N ARG A 131 -7.77 -38.91 9.06
CA ARG A 131 -6.99 -40.06 8.55
C ARG A 131 -5.53 -40.01 8.95
N HIS A 132 -4.98 -38.82 9.15
CA HIS A 132 -3.56 -38.58 9.32
C HIS A 132 -3.24 -37.72 10.54
N ARG A 133 -2.15 -38.00 11.22
CA ARG A 133 -1.61 -37.11 12.24
C ARG A 133 -0.99 -35.90 11.56
N THR A 134 -1.75 -34.82 11.49
CA THR A 134 -1.43 -33.65 10.66
C THR A 134 -0.79 -32.55 11.47
N LEU A 135 0.30 -31.96 10.95
CA LEU A 135 0.74 -30.62 11.33
C LEU A 135 -0.10 -29.61 10.55
N LEU A 136 -0.90 -28.83 11.26
CA LEU A 136 -1.56 -27.68 10.67
C LEU A 136 -0.67 -26.45 10.80
N VAL A 137 -0.29 -25.87 9.67
CA VAL A 137 0.37 -24.57 9.60
C VAL A 137 -0.67 -23.54 9.15
N ALA A 138 -0.97 -22.56 9.99
CA ALA A 138 -1.87 -21.45 9.66
C ALA A 138 -1.06 -20.16 9.54
N ASP A 139 -0.96 -19.63 8.32
CA ASP A 139 -0.18 -18.42 8.04
C ASP A 139 -1.06 -17.17 8.13
N GLU A 140 -0.50 -16.08 8.66
CA GLU A 140 -1.17 -14.81 8.89
C GLU A 140 -2.49 -14.97 9.68
N VAL A 141 -2.41 -15.68 10.83
CA VAL A 141 -3.59 -15.99 11.66
C VAL A 141 -4.36 -14.76 12.12
N HIS A 142 -3.78 -13.58 12.07
CA HIS A 142 -4.47 -12.32 12.38
C HIS A 142 -5.67 -12.03 11.43
N HIS A 143 -5.78 -12.70 10.27
CA HIS A 143 -6.98 -12.63 9.44
C HIS A 143 -8.18 -13.37 10.03
N LEU A 144 -7.99 -14.24 11.02
CA LEU A 144 -9.02 -15.10 11.57
C LEU A 144 -9.59 -14.52 12.87
N PRO A 145 -10.79 -13.95 12.88
CA PRO A 145 -11.44 -13.49 14.11
C PRO A 145 -11.85 -14.65 15.01
N ALA A 146 -11.73 -14.46 16.32
CA ALA A 146 -12.29 -15.40 17.27
C ALA A 146 -13.82 -15.41 17.18
N LEU A 147 -14.43 -16.60 17.18
CA LEU A 147 -15.88 -16.75 17.03
C LEU A 147 -16.68 -16.18 18.20
N SER A 148 -16.07 -16.12 19.41
CA SER A 148 -16.67 -15.53 20.61
C SER A 148 -16.91 -14.03 20.51
N ASP A 149 -16.14 -13.33 19.66
CA ASP A 149 -16.16 -11.88 19.55
C ASP A 149 -17.05 -11.41 18.38
N MET A 150 -17.74 -12.35 17.74
CA MET A 150 -18.60 -12.05 16.60
C MET A 150 -20.00 -11.66 17.07
N ALA A 151 -20.37 -10.39 16.83
CA ALA A 151 -21.75 -9.95 16.95
C ALA A 151 -22.63 -10.63 15.89
N PRO A 152 -23.91 -10.92 16.19
CA PRO A 152 -24.81 -11.61 15.25
C PRO A 152 -25.34 -10.72 14.12
N ASP A 153 -24.74 -9.58 13.83
CA ASP A 153 -25.28 -8.62 12.85
C ASP A 153 -24.67 -8.84 11.45
N PRO A 154 -25.44 -9.36 10.47
CA PRO A 154 -24.97 -9.69 9.13
C PRO A 154 -24.90 -8.49 8.16
N ILE A 155 -25.15 -7.25 8.61
CA ILE A 155 -25.28 -6.07 7.74
C ILE A 155 -23.96 -5.28 7.60
N ALA A 156 -22.94 -5.59 8.40
CA ALA A 156 -21.68 -4.87 8.41
C ALA A 156 -20.57 -5.72 7.79
N ASP A 157 -20.10 -5.28 6.63
CA ASP A 157 -18.84 -5.63 5.97
C ASP A 157 -18.74 -7.06 5.36
N PRO A 158 -18.73 -7.19 4.00
CA PRO A 158 -18.54 -8.46 3.30
C PRO A 158 -17.22 -9.16 3.67
N ILE A 159 -16.13 -8.42 3.91
CA ILE A 159 -14.82 -8.98 4.28
C ILE A 159 -14.86 -9.61 5.68
N ALA A 160 -15.56 -9.00 6.62
CA ALA A 160 -15.75 -9.55 7.96
C ALA A 160 -16.61 -10.82 7.94
N VAL A 161 -17.57 -10.91 7.04
CA VAL A 161 -18.40 -12.11 6.83
C VAL A 161 -17.55 -13.27 6.29
N ASP A 162 -16.68 -13.03 5.33
CA ASP A 162 -15.77 -14.03 4.76
C ASP A 162 -14.75 -14.52 5.79
N ALA A 163 -14.10 -13.61 6.52
CA ALA A 163 -13.16 -13.97 7.56
C ALA A 163 -13.79 -14.82 8.67
N ALA A 164 -15.03 -14.55 9.01
CA ALA A 164 -15.82 -15.38 9.92
C ALA A 164 -16.12 -16.76 9.37
N GLY A 165 -16.39 -16.86 8.09
CA GLY A 165 -16.55 -18.13 7.37
C GLY A 165 -15.27 -18.96 7.42
N TRP A 166 -14.12 -18.32 7.22
CA TRP A 166 -12.81 -18.98 7.33
C TRP A 166 -12.52 -19.49 8.74
N SER A 167 -12.82 -18.69 9.76
CA SER A 167 -12.65 -19.10 11.16
C SER A 167 -13.51 -20.31 11.53
N ARG A 168 -14.78 -20.33 11.10
CA ARG A 168 -15.67 -21.47 11.34
C ARG A 168 -15.20 -22.75 10.63
N ALA A 169 -14.71 -22.62 9.39
CA ALA A 169 -14.24 -23.77 8.62
C ALA A 169 -12.90 -24.31 9.14
N LEU A 170 -12.03 -23.45 9.66
CA LEU A 170 -10.72 -23.85 10.17
C LEU A 170 -10.79 -24.44 11.58
N LEU A 171 -11.74 -24.03 12.41
CA LEU A 171 -11.83 -24.46 13.81
C LEU A 171 -11.81 -26.00 13.99
N PRO A 172 -12.60 -26.80 13.25
CA PRO A 172 -12.57 -28.26 13.35
C PRO A 172 -11.19 -28.85 12.98
N LEU A 173 -10.45 -28.21 12.06
CA LEU A 173 -9.11 -28.63 11.69
C LEU A 173 -8.11 -28.33 12.82
N LEU A 174 -8.23 -27.16 13.45
CA LEU A 174 -7.43 -26.81 14.63
C LEU A 174 -7.65 -27.80 15.79
N GLU A 175 -8.90 -28.19 16.05
CA GLU A 175 -9.25 -29.17 17.09
C GLU A 175 -8.70 -30.57 16.79
N THR A 176 -8.66 -30.96 15.49
CA THR A 176 -8.28 -32.33 15.08
C THR A 176 -6.77 -32.47 14.81
N ALA A 177 -6.08 -31.37 14.55
CA ALA A 177 -4.66 -31.37 14.24
C ALA A 177 -3.80 -31.98 15.37
N ARG A 178 -2.79 -32.80 15.02
CA ARG A 178 -1.82 -33.34 15.98
C ARG A 178 -0.97 -32.24 16.60
N LEU A 179 -0.51 -31.31 15.76
CA LEU A 179 0.26 -30.13 16.14
C LEU A 179 -0.18 -28.94 15.29
N ARG A 180 -0.09 -27.75 15.85
CA ARG A 180 -0.43 -26.46 15.22
C ARG A 180 0.78 -25.55 15.23
N LEU A 181 1.13 -25.01 14.07
CA LEU A 181 2.12 -23.95 13.91
C LEU A 181 1.41 -22.70 13.37
N LEU A 182 1.20 -21.74 14.25
CA LEU A 182 0.48 -20.50 13.96
C LEU A 182 1.49 -19.39 13.66
N LEU A 183 1.38 -18.76 12.51
CA LEU A 183 2.33 -17.77 12.01
C LEU A 183 1.63 -16.42 11.88
N SER A 184 2.25 -15.35 12.34
CA SER A 184 1.75 -13.99 12.15
C SER A 184 2.89 -12.97 12.12
N GLY A 185 2.71 -11.91 11.35
CA GLY A 185 3.55 -10.70 11.42
C GLY A 185 3.15 -9.80 12.58
N THR A 186 1.91 -9.90 13.06
CA THR A 186 1.37 -9.12 14.17
C THR A 186 0.42 -9.98 15.01
N LEU A 187 0.38 -9.71 16.30
CA LEU A 187 -0.56 -10.35 17.23
C LEU A 187 -1.79 -9.48 17.52
N GLN A 188 -1.94 -8.40 16.79
CA GLN A 188 -3.09 -7.51 16.88
C GLN A 188 -3.85 -7.55 15.56
N ARG A 189 -5.16 -7.73 15.66
CA ARG A 189 -6.07 -7.52 14.54
C ARG A 189 -6.37 -6.03 14.40
N ALA A 190 -6.62 -5.61 13.18
CA ALA A 190 -6.96 -4.24 12.88
C ALA A 190 -8.30 -3.80 13.49
N ASP A 191 -9.24 -4.74 13.63
CA ASP A 191 -10.56 -4.54 14.27
C ASP A 191 -10.54 -4.65 15.81
N GLY A 192 -9.36 -4.83 16.43
CA GLY A 192 -9.22 -4.97 17.87
C GLY A 192 -9.80 -6.28 18.48
N ARG A 193 -10.35 -7.17 17.62
CA ARG A 193 -10.90 -8.46 18.06
C ARG A 193 -9.80 -9.47 18.35
N SER A 194 -10.15 -10.49 19.10
CA SER A 194 -9.25 -11.61 19.36
C SER A 194 -9.00 -12.44 18.09
N ILE A 195 -7.81 -12.98 17.97
CA ILE A 195 -7.44 -13.92 16.89
C ILE A 195 -7.94 -15.32 17.27
N LEU A 196 -8.46 -16.06 16.29
CA LEU A 196 -8.94 -17.42 16.48
C LEU A 196 -7.84 -18.30 17.09
N TRP A 197 -8.22 -19.15 18.05
CA TRP A 197 -7.40 -20.16 18.70
C TRP A 197 -6.33 -19.63 19.67
N LEU A 198 -5.88 -18.38 19.59
CA LEU A 198 -4.85 -17.88 20.49
C LEU A 198 -5.34 -17.84 21.95
N PRO A 199 -4.47 -18.17 22.93
CA PRO A 199 -4.80 -18.09 24.33
C PRO A 199 -4.76 -16.63 24.79
N TYR A 200 -5.85 -16.15 25.36
CA TYR A 200 -5.96 -14.79 25.88
C TYR A 200 -6.13 -14.78 27.40
N ARG A 201 -5.46 -13.84 28.04
CA ARG A 201 -5.68 -13.48 29.43
C ARG A 201 -6.19 -12.05 29.56
N ASN A 202 -6.82 -11.76 30.71
CA ASN A 202 -7.21 -10.38 30.99
C ASN A 202 -5.96 -9.51 31.14
N GLY A 203 -5.89 -8.44 30.36
CA GLY A 203 -4.77 -7.49 30.41
C GLY A 203 -4.78 -6.66 31.70
N ARG A 204 -3.67 -5.98 31.97
CA ARG A 204 -3.51 -5.12 33.18
C ARG A 204 -4.47 -3.93 33.20
N ARG A 205 -5.01 -3.52 32.03
CA ARG A 205 -6.04 -2.48 31.95
C ARG A 205 -7.41 -3.13 31.82
N ALA A 206 -8.40 -2.58 32.52
CA ALA A 206 -9.78 -3.04 32.42
C ALA A 206 -10.23 -3.09 30.94
N LYS A 207 -10.81 -4.22 30.53
CA LYS A 207 -11.29 -4.50 29.17
C LYS A 207 -10.22 -4.73 28.08
N THR A 208 -8.93 -4.86 28.40
CA THR A 208 -7.93 -5.30 27.42
C THR A 208 -7.72 -6.81 27.54
N ARG A 209 -7.59 -7.49 26.40
CA ARG A 209 -7.14 -8.89 26.32
C ARG A 209 -5.72 -8.91 25.78
N GLU A 210 -4.88 -9.70 26.39
CA GLU A 210 -3.49 -9.91 25.95
C GLU A 210 -3.29 -11.38 25.65
N VAL A 211 -2.50 -11.70 24.61
CA VAL A 211 -2.12 -13.08 24.33
C VAL A 211 -1.32 -13.62 25.51
N ASP A 212 -1.72 -14.76 26.05
CA ASP A 212 -1.01 -15.41 27.16
C ASP A 212 0.19 -16.19 26.60
N LEU A 213 1.36 -15.59 26.71
CA LEU A 213 2.61 -16.16 26.21
C LEU A 213 3.12 -17.34 27.06
N ALA A 214 2.50 -17.60 28.22
CA ALA A 214 2.85 -18.67 29.13
C ALA A 214 1.73 -19.71 29.29
N ALA A 215 0.79 -19.75 28.33
CA ALA A 215 -0.31 -20.71 28.35
C ALA A 215 0.22 -22.16 28.28
N GLU A 216 -0.39 -23.06 29.04
CA GLU A 216 -0.05 -24.46 29.02
C GLU A 216 -0.27 -25.09 27.64
N GLY A 217 0.64 -25.93 27.18
CA GLY A 217 0.60 -26.54 25.85
C GLY A 217 1.11 -25.66 24.71
N TRP A 218 1.53 -24.44 25.02
CA TRP A 218 2.00 -23.48 24.04
C TRP A 218 3.50 -23.21 24.10
N ALA A 219 4.12 -23.12 22.93
CA ALA A 219 5.45 -22.53 22.75
C ALA A 219 5.33 -21.27 21.90
N VAL A 220 5.87 -20.16 22.41
CA VAL A 220 5.78 -18.86 21.71
C VAL A 220 7.18 -18.37 21.35
N VAL A 221 7.36 -18.07 20.07
CA VAL A 221 8.60 -17.51 19.51
C VAL A 221 8.32 -16.14 18.93
N GLY A 222 9.04 -15.13 19.43
CA GLY A 222 8.97 -13.76 18.94
C GLY A 222 10.22 -13.39 18.13
N TYR A 223 10.05 -12.67 17.04
CA TYR A 223 11.15 -12.09 16.28
C TYR A 223 10.78 -10.68 15.84
N SER A 224 11.27 -9.73 16.62
CA SER A 224 10.98 -8.32 16.42
C SER A 224 11.77 -7.72 15.26
N ARG A 225 11.32 -6.55 14.80
CA ARG A 225 12.04 -5.78 13.78
C ARG A 225 13.45 -5.40 14.25
N ALA A 226 13.63 -5.05 15.52
CA ALA A 226 14.94 -4.75 16.09
C ALA A 226 15.91 -5.94 15.99
N GLN A 227 15.44 -7.15 16.33
CA GLN A 227 16.23 -8.37 16.15
C GLN A 227 16.54 -8.64 14.68
N ALA A 228 15.55 -8.46 13.79
CA ALA A 228 15.73 -8.67 12.36
C ALA A 228 16.75 -7.69 11.75
N LEU A 229 16.81 -6.46 12.23
CA LEU A 229 17.82 -5.48 11.82
C LEU A 229 19.22 -5.85 12.36
N ALA A 230 19.30 -6.26 13.65
CA ALA A 230 20.57 -6.68 14.24
C ALA A 230 21.18 -7.89 13.52
N GLU A 231 20.35 -8.83 13.08
CA GLU A 231 20.77 -9.98 12.26
C GLU A 231 20.89 -9.68 10.76
N ARG A 232 20.70 -8.44 10.35
CA ARG A 232 20.69 -8.03 8.94
C ARG A 232 19.71 -8.85 8.09
N ALA A 233 18.55 -9.17 8.66
CA ALA A 233 17.52 -9.96 8.01
C ALA A 233 16.54 -9.12 7.19
N VAL A 234 16.39 -7.83 7.55
CA VAL A 234 15.58 -6.84 6.86
C VAL A 234 16.34 -5.52 6.75
N LEU A 235 15.96 -4.68 5.80
CA LEU A 235 16.53 -3.36 5.62
C LEU A 235 15.88 -2.33 6.57
N PRO A 236 16.63 -1.31 6.99
CA PRO A 236 16.07 -0.16 7.69
C PRO A 236 15.16 0.65 6.76
N VAL A 237 14.16 1.31 7.35
CA VAL A 237 13.18 2.15 6.62
C VAL A 237 13.43 3.62 6.88
N VAL A 238 13.45 4.39 5.82
CA VAL A 238 13.41 5.86 5.84
C VAL A 238 12.03 6.31 5.39
N PHE A 239 11.37 7.13 6.17
CA PHE A 239 10.09 7.68 5.80
C PHE A 239 10.23 9.07 5.19
N GLY A 240 9.63 9.28 4.02
CA GLY A 240 9.43 10.56 3.38
C GLY A 240 8.00 11.03 3.64
N ALA A 241 7.81 11.82 4.68
CA ALA A 241 6.50 12.33 5.07
C ALA A 241 6.18 13.60 4.27
N VAL A 242 5.12 13.56 3.47
CA VAL A 242 4.67 14.68 2.64
C VAL A 242 3.50 15.37 3.35
N ASP A 243 3.72 16.61 3.79
CA ASP A 243 2.67 17.46 4.35
C ASP A 243 1.93 18.18 3.22
N GLY A 244 0.65 18.50 3.43
CA GLY A 244 -0.16 19.13 2.39
C GLY A 244 -1.42 19.78 2.90
N GLU A 245 -2.16 20.38 1.98
CA GLU A 245 -3.46 20.97 2.19
C GLU A 245 -4.48 20.42 1.19
N ALA A 246 -5.76 20.36 1.58
CA ALA A 246 -6.83 19.88 0.73
C ALA A 246 -8.12 20.68 0.95
N SER A 247 -8.91 20.84 -0.11
CA SER A 247 -10.21 21.48 -0.12
C SER A 247 -11.22 20.59 -0.84
N TRP A 248 -12.44 20.51 -0.31
CA TRP A 248 -13.51 19.69 -0.89
C TRP A 248 -14.88 20.35 -0.70
N LEU A 249 -15.89 19.81 -1.36
CA LEU A 249 -17.29 20.08 -1.02
C LEU A 249 -17.79 18.98 -0.08
N ASP A 250 -18.47 19.36 0.98
CA ASP A 250 -19.14 18.43 1.90
C ASP A 250 -20.43 17.86 1.30
N GLU A 251 -21.16 17.06 2.07
CA GLU A 251 -22.45 16.48 1.65
C GLU A 251 -23.50 17.54 1.30
N ALA A 252 -23.44 18.70 1.93
CA ALA A 252 -24.30 19.83 1.65
C ALA A 252 -23.84 20.69 0.46
N ARG A 253 -22.75 20.28 -0.23
CA ARG A 253 -22.09 21.03 -1.30
C ARG A 253 -21.48 22.35 -0.86
N ALA A 254 -21.22 22.51 0.42
CA ALA A 254 -20.50 23.66 0.95
C ALA A 254 -18.97 23.43 0.81
N PRO A 255 -18.20 24.47 0.42
CA PRO A 255 -16.75 24.36 0.33
C PRO A 255 -16.13 24.28 1.73
N VAL A 256 -15.27 23.30 1.93
CA VAL A 256 -14.51 23.05 3.17
C VAL A 256 -13.03 23.08 2.87
N GLY A 257 -12.25 23.77 3.69
CA GLY A 257 -10.79 23.85 3.55
C GLY A 257 -10.30 25.24 3.12
N PRO A 258 -8.97 25.38 2.90
CA PRO A 258 -7.96 24.31 2.87
C PRO A 258 -7.61 23.76 4.25
N HIS A 259 -7.63 22.45 4.40
CA HIS A 259 -7.23 21.76 5.62
C HIS A 259 -5.88 21.05 5.43
N ARG A 260 -5.00 21.19 6.40
CA ARG A 260 -3.72 20.49 6.41
C ARG A 260 -3.90 19.01 6.73
N LEU A 261 -3.16 18.15 6.05
CA LEU A 261 -3.13 16.71 6.31
C LEU A 261 -2.36 16.37 7.58
N PHE A 262 -1.24 17.07 7.84
CA PHE A 262 -0.51 16.98 9.09
C PHE A 262 -0.98 18.09 10.03
N SER A 263 -1.91 17.74 10.88
CA SER A 263 -2.43 18.69 11.86
C SER A 263 -2.95 17.93 13.07
N HIS A 264 -3.15 18.67 14.15
CA HIS A 264 -3.85 18.20 15.35
C HIS A 264 -5.38 18.20 15.16
N TRP A 265 -5.86 18.15 13.91
CA TRP A 265 -7.26 18.17 13.59
C TRP A 265 -7.97 16.89 14.02
N PRO A 266 -9.27 16.98 14.27
CA PRO A 266 -10.12 15.81 14.50
C PRO A 266 -10.00 14.81 13.35
N ILE A 267 -10.16 13.52 13.67
CA ILE A 267 -10.04 12.42 12.67
C ILE A 267 -11.07 12.60 11.56
N GLU A 268 -12.25 13.11 11.90
CA GLU A 268 -13.35 13.38 10.99
C GLU A 268 -12.93 14.34 9.86
N THR A 269 -12.07 15.31 10.15
CA THR A 269 -11.54 16.25 9.14
C THR A 269 -10.37 15.65 8.36
N THR A 270 -9.55 14.83 9.02
CA THR A 270 -8.37 14.20 8.39
C THR A 270 -8.77 13.24 7.27
N ARG A 271 -9.86 12.49 7.43
CA ARG A 271 -10.32 11.53 6.42
C ARG A 271 -10.75 12.19 5.11
N PRO A 272 -11.68 13.17 5.09
CA PRO A 272 -12.04 13.90 3.88
C PRO A 272 -10.85 14.57 3.20
N ALA A 273 -9.94 15.17 4.00
CA ALA A 273 -8.72 15.77 3.49
C ALA A 273 -7.82 14.73 2.78
N LEU A 274 -7.62 13.56 3.40
CA LEU A 274 -6.86 12.47 2.82
C LEU A 274 -7.53 11.90 1.56
N PHE A 275 -8.85 11.70 1.60
CA PHE A 275 -9.64 11.25 0.44
C PHE A 275 -9.44 12.18 -0.76
N THR A 276 -9.49 13.49 -0.53
CA THR A 276 -9.25 14.53 -1.55
C THR A 276 -7.81 14.51 -2.03
N ALA A 277 -6.84 14.45 -1.12
CA ALA A 277 -5.42 14.47 -1.44
C ALA A 277 -5.00 13.31 -2.34
N LEU A 278 -5.52 12.12 -2.11
CA LEU A 278 -5.23 10.94 -2.94
C LEU A 278 -5.85 11.01 -4.34
N ARG A 279 -6.76 11.95 -4.60
CA ARG A 279 -7.48 12.08 -5.89
C ARG A 279 -7.13 13.33 -6.67
N THR A 280 -6.32 14.21 -6.11
CA THR A 280 -5.99 15.52 -6.70
C THR A 280 -4.48 15.78 -6.70
N GLY A 281 -4.04 17.02 -6.87
CA GLY A 281 -2.65 17.38 -7.13
C GLY A 281 -1.61 16.92 -6.11
N PHE A 282 -1.99 16.78 -4.84
CA PHE A 282 -1.10 16.26 -3.79
C PHE A 282 -0.53 14.87 -4.15
N ALA A 283 -1.38 13.98 -4.69
CA ALA A 283 -0.94 12.65 -5.08
C ALA A 283 0.13 12.70 -6.17
N ASP A 284 0.00 13.60 -7.14
CA ASP A 284 0.95 13.76 -8.24
C ASP A 284 2.31 14.27 -7.73
N GLU A 285 2.28 15.12 -6.70
CA GLU A 285 3.50 15.64 -6.07
C GLU A 285 4.21 14.58 -5.21
N LEU A 286 3.47 13.74 -4.48
CA LEU A 286 4.04 12.61 -3.76
C LEU A 286 4.61 11.57 -4.73
N LEU A 287 3.89 11.27 -5.83
CA LEU A 287 4.39 10.41 -6.90
C LEU A 287 5.69 10.94 -7.49
N ARG A 288 5.78 12.26 -7.74
CA ARG A 288 6.98 12.90 -8.25
C ARG A 288 8.15 12.71 -7.29
N ALA A 289 7.96 12.95 -6.00
CA ALA A 289 9.00 12.77 -5.00
C ALA A 289 9.53 11.32 -4.97
N ALA A 290 8.61 10.33 -4.99
CA ALA A 290 8.98 8.92 -4.99
C ALA A 290 9.67 8.49 -6.30
N PHE A 291 9.19 8.98 -7.44
CA PHE A 291 9.77 8.69 -8.76
C PHE A 291 11.19 9.27 -8.89
N ASP A 292 11.39 10.52 -8.49
CA ASP A 292 12.70 11.19 -8.55
C ASP A 292 13.70 10.54 -7.58
N ALA A 293 13.26 10.15 -6.37
CA ALA A 293 14.08 9.38 -5.45
C ALA A 293 14.50 8.03 -6.06
N THR A 294 13.59 7.34 -6.75
CA THR A 294 13.89 6.08 -7.43
C THR A 294 14.90 6.29 -8.56
N ARG A 295 14.73 7.31 -9.38
CA ARG A 295 15.66 7.65 -10.46
C ARG A 295 17.05 7.96 -9.94
N THR A 296 17.12 8.74 -8.85
CA THR A 296 18.38 9.09 -8.17
C THR A 296 19.08 7.85 -7.64
N LEU A 297 18.35 6.96 -6.97
CA LEU A 297 18.87 5.68 -6.48
C LEU A 297 19.41 4.82 -7.64
N ARG A 298 18.64 4.67 -8.72
CA ARG A 298 19.04 3.90 -9.91
C ARG A 298 20.30 4.49 -10.56
N ALA A 299 20.38 5.80 -10.69
CA ALA A 299 21.55 6.48 -11.22
C ALA A 299 22.79 6.30 -10.33
N SER A 300 22.65 6.41 -9.02
CA SER A 300 23.72 6.17 -8.04
C SER A 300 24.23 4.74 -8.10
N ARG A 301 23.35 3.74 -8.11
CA ARG A 301 23.70 2.31 -8.21
C ARG A 301 24.34 1.96 -9.56
N ARG A 302 23.90 2.56 -10.67
CA ARG A 302 24.58 2.41 -11.98
C ARG A 302 26.00 2.92 -11.91
N ARG A 303 26.22 4.12 -11.40
CA ARG A 303 27.56 4.71 -11.23
C ARG A 303 28.45 3.83 -10.36
N ALA A 304 27.95 3.37 -9.22
CA ALA A 304 28.69 2.51 -8.31
C ALA A 304 29.14 1.17 -8.96
N ARG A 305 28.39 0.69 -9.96
CA ARG A 305 28.71 -0.52 -10.71
C ARG A 305 29.46 -0.26 -12.02
N GLY A 306 29.78 0.98 -12.36
CA GLY A 306 30.40 1.33 -13.65
C GLY A 306 29.53 1.07 -14.87
N LEU A 307 28.19 1.02 -14.69
CA LEU A 307 27.26 0.78 -15.79
C LEU A 307 26.98 2.08 -16.56
N PRO A 308 26.93 2.04 -17.91
CA PRO A 308 26.55 3.20 -18.71
C PRO A 308 25.16 3.75 -18.34
N PRO A 309 24.92 5.07 -18.55
CA PRO A 309 23.57 5.63 -18.42
C PRO A 309 22.56 4.87 -19.27
N GLY A 310 21.36 4.64 -18.73
CA GLY A 310 20.30 3.90 -19.43
C GLY A 310 20.42 2.38 -19.38
N THR A 311 21.53 1.80 -18.92
CA THR A 311 21.66 0.34 -18.82
C THR A 311 20.62 -0.24 -17.85
N GLU A 312 19.88 -1.22 -18.34
CA GLU A 312 18.93 -2.01 -17.54
C GLU A 312 19.69 -3.12 -16.81
N ALA A 313 19.56 -3.18 -15.50
CA ALA A 313 20.16 -4.22 -14.69
C ALA A 313 19.32 -4.45 -13.43
N ARG A 314 19.31 -5.69 -12.94
CA ARG A 314 18.71 -6.03 -11.66
C ARG A 314 19.48 -5.34 -10.52
N GLY A 315 18.78 -5.06 -9.43
CA GLY A 315 19.38 -4.46 -8.24
C GLY A 315 19.58 -2.94 -8.30
N LEU A 316 19.09 -2.27 -9.33
CA LEU A 316 19.14 -0.82 -9.39
C LEU A 316 18.12 -0.14 -8.47
N GLY A 317 17.12 -0.89 -8.01
CA GLY A 317 16.01 -0.40 -7.21
C GLY A 317 14.75 -0.16 -8.05
N LYS A 318 13.60 -0.50 -7.47
CA LYS A 318 12.27 -0.34 -8.09
C LYS A 318 11.34 0.46 -7.20
N LEU A 319 10.33 1.06 -7.84
CA LEU A 319 9.25 1.79 -7.19
C LEU A 319 7.97 0.95 -7.18
N LEU A 320 7.39 0.80 -6.00
CA LEU A 320 6.05 0.26 -5.82
C LEU A 320 5.10 1.40 -5.44
N VAL A 321 4.09 1.64 -6.25
CA VAL A 321 3.03 2.62 -5.98
C VAL A 321 1.77 1.88 -5.54
N VAL A 322 1.28 2.22 -4.36
CA VAL A 322 0.05 1.65 -3.80
C VAL A 322 -1.04 2.71 -3.87
N ALA A 323 -2.01 2.49 -4.75
CA ALA A 323 -3.12 3.39 -5.00
C ALA A 323 -4.33 3.09 -4.09
N PRO A 324 -5.23 4.07 -3.85
CA PRO A 324 -6.40 3.87 -3.01
C PRO A 324 -7.49 3.02 -3.68
N ASP A 325 -7.58 3.08 -5.00
CA ASP A 325 -8.55 2.36 -5.82
C ASP A 325 -8.02 2.18 -7.26
N GLN A 326 -8.74 1.42 -8.07
CA GLN A 326 -8.32 1.09 -9.44
C GLN A 326 -8.35 2.30 -10.38
N ALA A 327 -9.31 3.22 -10.21
CA ALA A 327 -9.40 4.42 -11.04
C ALA A 327 -8.18 5.32 -10.83
N ASN A 328 -7.79 5.52 -9.56
CA ASN A 328 -6.58 6.26 -9.22
C ASN A 328 -5.30 5.50 -9.61
N ALA A 329 -5.29 4.18 -9.54
CA ALA A 329 -4.15 3.39 -10.02
C ALA A 329 -3.91 3.63 -11.53
N ARG A 330 -4.95 3.64 -12.36
CA ARG A 330 -4.85 3.97 -13.78
C ARG A 330 -4.38 5.41 -14.01
N ARG A 331 -4.93 6.37 -13.23
CA ARG A 331 -4.51 7.78 -13.28
C ARG A 331 -3.02 7.92 -12.93
N TYR A 332 -2.57 7.30 -11.85
CA TYR A 332 -1.17 7.36 -11.41
C TYR A 332 -0.23 6.73 -12.45
N ALA A 333 -0.63 5.60 -13.03
CA ALA A 333 0.15 4.96 -14.08
C ALA A 333 0.28 5.85 -15.33
N ALA A 334 -0.79 6.55 -15.71
CA ALA A 334 -0.76 7.50 -16.82
C ALA A 334 0.18 8.68 -16.54
N VAL A 335 0.06 9.31 -15.35
CA VAL A 335 0.93 10.41 -14.92
C VAL A 335 2.41 9.99 -14.90
N LEU A 336 2.71 8.80 -14.40
CA LEU A 336 4.07 8.29 -14.35
C LEU A 336 4.63 7.99 -15.74
N ARG A 337 3.82 7.48 -16.66
CA ARG A 337 4.23 7.25 -18.06
C ARG A 337 4.58 8.54 -18.79
N ASP A 338 3.87 9.63 -18.51
CA ASP A 338 4.18 10.95 -19.08
C ASP A 338 5.55 11.50 -18.63
N TRP A 339 6.10 11.00 -17.53
CA TRP A 339 7.41 11.40 -17.02
C TRP A 339 8.57 10.54 -17.54
N VAL A 340 8.24 9.43 -18.17
CA VAL A 340 9.24 8.53 -18.77
C VAL A 340 9.53 8.99 -20.21
N PRO A 341 10.81 8.96 -20.65
CA PRO A 341 11.14 9.30 -22.04
C PRO A 341 10.39 8.44 -23.05
N ASN A 342 10.04 9.03 -24.19
CA ASN A 342 9.38 8.32 -25.29
C ASN A 342 10.16 7.04 -25.68
N GLY A 343 9.44 5.95 -25.86
CA GLY A 343 10.01 4.63 -26.16
C GLY A 343 10.37 3.75 -24.93
N GLN A 344 10.23 4.28 -23.72
CA GLN A 344 10.43 3.52 -22.47
C GLN A 344 9.10 3.23 -21.73
N GLY A 345 8.01 3.08 -22.46
CA GLY A 345 6.67 2.87 -21.89
C GLY A 345 6.54 1.63 -21.00
N ASP A 346 7.36 0.61 -21.25
CA ASP A 346 7.38 -0.61 -20.41
C ASP A 346 7.97 -0.42 -19.01
N THR A 347 8.61 0.73 -18.74
CA THR A 347 9.17 1.05 -17.43
C THR A 347 8.08 1.14 -16.35
N VAL A 348 6.86 1.61 -16.70
CA VAL A 348 5.72 1.77 -15.79
C VAL A 348 4.61 0.80 -16.16
N GLN A 349 4.32 -0.13 -15.27
CA GLN A 349 3.26 -1.11 -15.44
C GLN A 349 2.20 -0.99 -14.36
N LEU A 350 0.99 -1.42 -14.71
CA LEU A 350 -0.18 -1.46 -13.84
C LEU A 350 -0.57 -2.91 -13.57
N ALA A 351 -0.83 -3.26 -12.31
CA ALA A 351 -1.38 -4.55 -11.93
C ALA A 351 -2.52 -4.35 -10.93
N THR A 352 -3.73 -4.53 -11.41
CA THR A 352 -4.96 -4.53 -10.60
C THR A 352 -5.81 -5.76 -10.94
N SER A 353 -6.83 -6.06 -10.12
CA SER A 353 -7.70 -7.23 -10.35
C SER A 353 -8.47 -7.21 -11.68
N ASP A 354 -8.62 -6.04 -12.29
CA ASP A 354 -9.33 -5.88 -13.56
C ASP A 354 -8.43 -6.08 -14.78
N GLU A 355 -7.12 -6.04 -14.60
CA GLU A 355 -6.16 -6.24 -15.69
C GLU A 355 -5.95 -7.74 -15.94
N ARG A 356 -6.17 -8.18 -17.19
CA ARG A 356 -6.10 -9.61 -17.56
C ARG A 356 -4.71 -10.21 -17.40
N ASP A 357 -3.67 -9.41 -17.56
CA ASP A 357 -2.27 -9.77 -17.50
C ASP A 357 -1.59 -9.37 -16.17
N ALA A 358 -2.39 -9.03 -15.15
CA ALA A 358 -1.87 -8.57 -13.86
C ALA A 358 -0.87 -9.57 -13.24
N HIS A 359 -1.15 -10.87 -13.31
CA HIS A 359 -0.26 -11.90 -12.77
C HIS A 359 1.08 -11.97 -13.53
N ASP A 360 1.04 -11.87 -14.86
CA ASP A 360 2.25 -11.87 -15.70
C ASP A 360 3.07 -10.59 -15.45
N THR A 361 2.39 -9.46 -15.28
CA THR A 361 3.01 -8.18 -14.91
C THR A 361 3.71 -8.27 -13.56
N LEU A 362 3.07 -8.85 -12.54
CA LEU A 362 3.68 -9.09 -11.24
C LEU A 362 4.88 -10.05 -11.32
N ALA A 363 4.78 -11.12 -12.12
CA ALA A 363 5.87 -12.06 -12.33
C ALA A 363 7.07 -11.38 -13.03
N ARG A 364 6.83 -10.60 -14.08
CA ARG A 364 7.87 -9.80 -14.74
C ARG A 364 8.51 -8.80 -13.79
N PHE A 365 7.72 -8.05 -13.04
CA PHE A 365 8.24 -7.09 -12.06
C PHE A 365 9.14 -7.75 -11.02
N ARG A 366 8.84 -8.98 -10.63
CA ARG A 366 9.62 -9.76 -9.65
C ARG A 366 10.98 -10.21 -10.20
N VAL A 367 11.08 -10.64 -11.47
CA VAL A 367 12.23 -11.38 -11.97
C VAL A 367 13.10 -10.63 -12.98
N THR A 368 12.60 -9.60 -13.63
CA THR A 368 13.33 -8.84 -14.66
C THR A 368 13.81 -7.49 -14.15
N ALA A 369 14.71 -6.84 -14.90
CA ALA A 369 15.19 -5.50 -14.57
C ALA A 369 14.09 -4.41 -14.76
N GLU A 370 13.28 -4.59 -15.79
CA GLU A 370 12.09 -3.78 -16.09
C GLU A 370 10.82 -4.66 -16.08
N PRO A 371 9.67 -4.15 -15.70
CA PRO A 371 9.40 -2.76 -15.32
C PRO A 371 10.07 -2.36 -14.01
N SER A 372 10.46 -1.08 -13.90
CA SER A 372 11.04 -0.53 -12.66
C SER A 372 10.03 0.20 -11.79
N VAL A 373 8.85 0.44 -12.29
CA VAL A 373 7.72 1.04 -11.57
C VAL A 373 6.49 0.17 -11.73
N LEU A 374 5.92 -0.23 -10.60
CA LEU A 374 4.66 -0.96 -10.54
C LEU A 374 3.62 -0.14 -9.81
N VAL A 375 2.48 0.08 -10.45
CA VAL A 375 1.30 0.68 -9.82
C VAL A 375 0.28 -0.40 -9.52
N THR A 376 -0.22 -0.45 -8.30
CA THR A 376 -1.20 -1.47 -7.87
C THR A 376 -2.16 -0.90 -6.84
N VAL A 377 -3.24 -1.61 -6.56
CA VAL A 377 -4.10 -1.34 -5.42
C VAL A 377 -3.73 -2.31 -4.29
N ALA A 378 -4.42 -3.42 -4.16
CA ALA A 378 -4.20 -4.38 -3.07
C ALA A 378 -3.41 -5.63 -3.50
N MET A 379 -3.29 -5.93 -4.79
CA MET A 379 -2.72 -7.20 -5.29
C MET A 379 -1.27 -7.45 -4.88
N ALA A 380 -0.44 -6.41 -4.86
CA ALA A 380 0.98 -6.55 -4.49
C ALA A 380 1.25 -6.44 -2.98
N TYR A 381 0.22 -6.19 -2.20
CA TYR A 381 0.31 -6.05 -0.78
C TYR A 381 0.59 -7.40 -0.07
N GLU A 382 -0.04 -8.48 -0.52
CA GLU A 382 0.25 -9.83 -0.05
C GLU A 382 0.79 -10.67 -1.21
N GLY A 383 1.91 -11.33 -0.99
CA GLY A 383 2.46 -12.30 -1.94
C GLY A 383 3.48 -11.78 -2.96
N LEU A 384 3.68 -10.46 -3.13
CA LEU A 384 4.74 -9.96 -4.00
C LEU A 384 6.11 -10.11 -3.31
N ASP A 385 6.94 -11.00 -3.84
CA ASP A 385 8.34 -11.18 -3.44
C ASP A 385 9.28 -10.59 -4.49
N ALA A 386 9.49 -9.27 -4.42
CA ALA A 386 10.40 -8.52 -5.28
C ALA A 386 11.44 -7.79 -4.42
N PRO A 387 12.59 -8.43 -4.13
CA PRO A 387 13.62 -7.86 -3.25
C PRO A 387 14.23 -6.55 -3.76
N ASP A 388 14.15 -6.28 -5.06
CA ASP A 388 14.66 -5.06 -5.69
C ASP A 388 13.70 -3.84 -5.56
N VAL A 389 12.55 -3.99 -4.90
CA VAL A 389 11.73 -2.84 -4.47
C VAL A 389 12.45 -2.09 -3.36
N ALA A 390 12.86 -0.86 -3.63
CA ALA A 390 13.59 -0.01 -2.70
C ALA A 390 12.77 1.23 -2.29
N VAL A 391 11.78 1.61 -3.08
CA VAL A 391 10.94 2.79 -2.82
C VAL A 391 9.47 2.39 -2.89
N VAL A 392 8.68 2.88 -1.93
CA VAL A 392 7.21 2.74 -1.90
C VAL A 392 6.57 4.11 -1.88
N ALA A 393 5.59 4.34 -2.74
CA ALA A 393 4.67 5.47 -2.65
C ALA A 393 3.34 5.00 -2.06
N ALA A 394 3.10 5.32 -0.80
CA ALA A 394 1.93 4.88 -0.04
C ALA A 394 0.75 5.85 -0.25
N LEU A 395 0.12 5.79 -1.42
CA LEU A 395 -1.05 6.58 -1.80
C LEU A 395 -2.34 5.82 -1.50
N THR A 396 -2.49 5.35 -0.28
CA THR A 396 -3.63 4.58 0.19
C THR A 396 -4.31 5.24 1.38
N HIS A 397 -5.60 5.02 1.52
CA HIS A 397 -6.39 5.46 2.68
C HIS A 397 -6.32 4.48 3.86
N ILE A 398 -5.82 3.27 3.64
CA ILE A 398 -5.73 2.24 4.68
C ILE A 398 -4.70 2.65 5.73
N ARG A 399 -5.08 2.56 7.01
CA ARG A 399 -4.27 2.98 8.17
C ARG A 399 -4.12 1.90 9.22
N SER A 400 -4.60 0.67 8.96
CA SER A 400 -4.40 -0.44 9.88
C SER A 400 -2.91 -0.80 9.96
N ARG A 401 -2.43 -1.05 11.18
CA ARG A 401 -1.01 -1.35 11.43
C ARG A 401 -0.55 -2.58 10.65
N ALA A 402 -1.33 -3.65 10.69
CA ALA A 402 -1.00 -4.91 10.03
C ALA A 402 -0.80 -4.70 8.52
N TRP A 403 -1.69 -3.94 7.90
CA TRP A 403 -1.63 -3.65 6.47
C TRP A 403 -0.41 -2.78 6.12
N LEU A 404 -0.18 -1.71 6.88
CA LEU A 404 0.97 -0.82 6.66
C LEU A 404 2.31 -1.54 6.86
N GLU A 405 2.42 -2.43 7.87
CA GLU A 405 3.60 -3.26 8.09
C GLU A 405 3.88 -4.17 6.90
N GLN A 406 2.87 -4.82 6.35
CA GLN A 406 3.00 -5.66 5.17
C GLN A 406 3.43 -4.85 3.92
N MET A 407 2.84 -3.67 3.72
CA MET A 407 3.21 -2.76 2.63
C MET A 407 4.69 -2.34 2.74
N VAL A 408 5.11 -1.87 3.89
CA VAL A 408 6.49 -1.44 4.14
C VAL A 408 7.47 -2.60 3.96
N ALA A 409 7.09 -3.80 4.38
CA ALA A 409 7.91 -4.99 4.26
C ALA A 409 8.25 -5.38 2.81
N ARG A 410 7.55 -4.85 1.82
CA ARG A 410 7.90 -5.06 0.40
C ARG A 410 9.24 -4.41 0.04
N ALA A 411 9.55 -3.26 0.63
CA ALA A 411 10.80 -2.56 0.38
C ALA A 411 11.92 -2.92 1.37
N THR A 412 11.62 -3.61 2.48
CA THR A 412 12.63 -3.95 3.50
C THR A 412 13.36 -5.26 3.24
N ARG A 413 13.12 -5.90 2.12
CA ARG A 413 13.84 -7.11 1.72
C ARG A 413 15.24 -6.76 1.22
N ILE A 414 16.20 -7.61 1.56
CA ILE A 414 17.57 -7.44 1.07
C ILE A 414 17.61 -7.86 -0.39
N ASP A 415 18.02 -6.94 -1.24
CA ASP A 415 18.27 -7.23 -2.64
C ASP A 415 19.68 -7.80 -2.82
N PRO A 416 19.82 -9.08 -3.22
CA PRO A 416 21.14 -9.68 -3.42
C PRO A 416 21.95 -8.99 -4.52
N ASN A 417 21.28 -8.25 -5.41
CA ASN A 417 21.90 -7.46 -6.47
C ASN A 417 22.01 -5.96 -6.12
N GLY A 418 21.56 -5.54 -4.94
CA GLY A 418 21.46 -4.14 -4.52
C GLY A 418 22.74 -3.53 -3.99
N GLY A 419 23.86 -4.28 -3.93
CA GLY A 419 25.09 -3.86 -3.25
C GLY A 419 25.19 -4.40 -1.82
N ALA A 420 26.15 -3.87 -1.05
CA ALA A 420 26.33 -4.29 0.33
C ALA A 420 25.14 -3.90 1.21
N TYR A 421 24.90 -4.66 2.29
CA TYR A 421 23.74 -4.42 3.20
C TYR A 421 23.69 -2.96 3.72
N GLY A 422 24.85 -2.39 4.09
CA GLY A 422 24.95 -1.02 4.60
C GLY A 422 24.67 0.08 3.56
N GLU A 423 24.59 -0.28 2.29
CA GLU A 423 24.28 0.63 1.17
C GLU A 423 22.80 0.54 0.76
N GLN A 424 22.04 -0.35 1.40
CA GLN A 424 20.64 -0.56 1.11
C GLN A 424 19.75 -0.01 2.22
N SER A 425 18.67 0.63 1.83
CA SER A 425 17.59 1.06 2.72
C SER A 425 16.28 1.08 1.96
N ALA A 426 15.17 0.89 2.67
CA ALA A 426 13.84 1.10 2.15
C ALA A 426 13.44 2.57 2.30
N THR A 427 12.81 3.16 1.29
CA THR A 427 12.24 4.51 1.41
C THR A 427 10.73 4.43 1.18
N VAL A 428 9.96 5.01 2.11
CA VAL A 428 8.49 5.00 2.03
C VAL A 428 7.97 6.44 2.05
N PHE A 429 7.44 6.89 0.92
CA PHE A 429 6.77 8.18 0.83
C PHE A 429 5.30 8.02 1.20
N HIS A 430 4.79 8.91 2.04
CA HIS A 430 3.44 8.84 2.55
C HIS A 430 2.87 10.23 2.87
N PRO A 431 1.54 10.41 2.85
CA PRO A 431 0.90 11.60 3.43
C PRO A 431 1.21 11.70 4.92
N ASP A 432 1.62 12.89 5.39
CA ASP A 432 1.97 13.11 6.81
C ASP A 432 0.72 13.35 7.67
N ASP A 433 -0.23 12.43 7.58
CA ASP A 433 -1.43 12.45 8.40
C ASP A 433 -1.20 11.81 9.79
N PRO A 434 -2.02 12.16 10.80
CA PRO A 434 -1.81 11.72 12.18
C PRO A 434 -1.85 10.20 12.38
N LEU A 435 -2.61 9.47 11.57
CA LEU A 435 -2.72 8.01 11.68
C LEU A 435 -1.46 7.33 11.14
N PHE A 436 -0.99 7.76 9.95
CA PHE A 436 0.28 7.24 9.42
C PHE A 436 1.47 7.66 10.28
N ALA A 437 1.46 8.86 10.84
CA ALA A 437 2.51 9.35 11.73
C ALA A 437 2.69 8.46 12.97
N ARG A 438 1.61 7.89 13.52
CA ARG A 438 1.67 6.91 14.62
C ARG A 438 2.35 5.61 14.21
N PHE A 439 1.96 5.08 13.06
CA PHE A 439 2.59 3.89 12.49
C PHE A 439 4.09 4.13 12.26
N ARG A 440 4.45 5.24 11.60
CA ARG A 440 5.83 5.64 11.39
C ARG A 440 6.61 5.69 12.71
N HIS A 441 6.06 6.36 13.71
CA HIS A 441 6.72 6.48 15.02
C HIS A 441 6.94 5.11 15.70
N SER A 442 6.00 4.19 15.56
CA SER A 442 6.16 2.81 16.06
C SER A 442 7.35 2.11 15.37
N ILE A 443 7.41 2.16 14.04
CA ILE A 443 8.51 1.55 13.27
C ILE A 443 9.85 2.22 13.60
N GLU A 444 9.91 3.54 13.67
CA GLU A 444 11.11 4.30 14.03
C GLU A 444 11.60 3.94 15.43
N THR A 445 10.68 3.78 16.39
CA THR A 445 11.00 3.35 17.75
C THR A 445 11.57 1.93 17.78
N GLU A 446 10.96 1.00 17.04
CA GLU A 446 11.42 -0.38 16.93
C GLU A 446 12.80 -0.50 16.27
N GLN A 447 13.12 0.42 15.38
CA GLN A 447 14.44 0.51 14.73
C GLN A 447 15.51 1.17 15.61
N GLY A 448 15.15 1.75 16.76
CA GLY A 448 16.05 2.55 17.57
C GLY A 448 16.44 3.88 16.91
N THR A 449 15.72 4.29 15.86
CA THR A 449 15.90 5.61 15.24
C THR A 449 15.27 6.64 16.14
N LEU A 450 16.12 7.44 16.79
CA LEU A 450 15.65 8.62 17.50
C LEU A 450 15.28 9.67 16.45
N ALA A 451 14.01 9.75 16.09
CA ALA A 451 13.50 10.96 15.48
C ALA A 451 13.89 12.13 16.38
N GLN A 452 14.46 13.18 15.80
CA GLN A 452 14.67 14.43 16.54
C GLN A 452 13.35 14.74 17.24
N ARG A 453 13.38 14.95 18.57
CA ARG A 453 12.20 15.32 19.36
C ARG A 453 11.62 16.63 18.81
N ILE A 454 10.80 16.54 17.81
CA ILE A 454 9.73 17.52 17.60
C ILE A 454 8.76 17.26 18.75
N LYS A 455 8.38 18.29 19.47
CA LYS A 455 7.44 18.21 20.60
C LYS A 455 6.36 17.19 20.27
N ALA A 456 6.25 16.16 21.10
CA ALA A 456 5.23 15.13 20.93
C ALA A 456 3.87 15.84 20.80
N PRO A 457 3.06 15.51 19.79
CA PRO A 457 1.71 16.02 19.71
C PRO A 457 0.99 15.66 20.99
N ALA A 458 0.14 16.55 21.46
CA ALA A 458 -0.67 16.33 22.65
C ALA A 458 -1.33 14.95 22.54
N ARG A 459 -1.23 14.15 23.60
CA ARG A 459 -1.79 12.79 23.64
C ARG A 459 -3.28 12.87 23.26
N SER A 460 -3.64 12.27 22.11
CA SER A 460 -5.04 12.03 21.78
C SER A 460 -5.66 11.21 22.90
N THR A 461 -6.73 11.67 23.47
CA THR A 461 -7.48 11.00 24.53
C THR A 461 -8.32 9.84 24.03
N LEU A 462 -8.32 9.57 22.72
CA LEU A 462 -9.07 8.48 22.11
C LEU A 462 -8.36 7.14 22.35
N PRO A 463 -9.10 6.09 22.74
CA PRO A 463 -8.57 4.74 22.90
C PRO A 463 -7.99 4.24 21.55
N GLY A 464 -6.86 3.50 21.61
CA GLY A 464 -6.19 2.98 20.40
C GLY A 464 -7.09 2.12 19.51
N TRP A 465 -7.98 1.31 20.13
CA TRP A 465 -8.94 0.47 19.40
C TRP A 465 -9.96 1.26 18.56
N LEU A 466 -10.42 2.42 19.04
CA LEU A 466 -11.34 3.27 18.28
C LEU A 466 -10.69 3.85 17.02
N LEU A 467 -9.38 3.97 17.01
CA LEU A 467 -8.61 4.49 15.89
C LEU A 467 -8.33 3.41 14.85
N ASP A 468 -8.19 2.16 15.28
CA ASP A 468 -8.05 1.01 14.38
C ASP A 468 -9.39 0.72 13.70
N ASP A 469 -10.51 0.77 14.42
CA ASP A 469 -11.88 0.64 13.89
C ASP A 469 -12.19 1.74 12.85
N LEU A 470 -11.70 2.96 13.10
CA LEU A 470 -11.82 4.07 12.16
C LEU A 470 -10.88 3.92 10.95
N ALA A 471 -9.82 3.12 11.04
CA ALA A 471 -8.85 2.94 9.96
C ALA A 471 -9.31 1.95 8.88
N GLU A 472 -10.18 1.00 9.22
CA GLU A 472 -10.58 -0.09 8.32
C GLU A 472 -11.91 0.11 7.59
N THR A 473 -12.75 1.04 8.00
CA THR A 473 -14.01 1.27 7.30
C THR A 473 -13.72 1.87 5.93
N GLU A 474 -13.76 1.04 4.91
CA GLU A 474 -13.88 1.40 3.48
C GLU A 474 -15.21 2.10 3.16
N ARG A 475 -15.73 2.91 4.08
CA ARG A 475 -16.84 3.77 3.72
C ARG A 475 -16.28 4.77 2.73
N GLU A 476 -16.61 4.55 1.44
CA GLU A 476 -16.61 5.67 0.50
C GLU A 476 -17.14 6.87 1.25
N GLU A 477 -16.39 7.95 1.28
CA GLU A 477 -16.82 9.22 1.82
C GLU A 477 -17.98 9.72 0.94
N ARG A 478 -19.17 9.15 1.18
CA ARG A 478 -20.36 9.40 0.37
C ARG A 478 -20.69 10.88 0.47
N GLY A 479 -20.79 11.51 -0.68
CA GLY A 479 -21.17 12.91 -0.78
C GLY A 479 -20.03 13.91 -0.83
N ILE A 480 -18.78 13.52 -0.54
CA ILE A 480 -17.61 14.41 -0.66
C ILE A 480 -17.18 14.54 -2.11
N VAL A 481 -17.00 15.78 -2.56
CA VAL A 481 -16.46 16.08 -3.89
C VAL A 481 -15.07 16.71 -3.75
N PRO A 482 -14.01 16.02 -4.12
CA PRO A 482 -12.66 16.58 -4.13
C PRO A 482 -12.57 17.81 -5.03
N LEU A 483 -11.99 18.90 -4.54
CA LEU A 483 -11.75 20.10 -5.33
C LEU A 483 -10.28 20.21 -5.72
N GLU A 484 -9.40 20.36 -4.72
CA GLU A 484 -7.97 20.52 -4.94
C GLU A 484 -7.18 20.08 -3.72
N SER A 485 -5.91 19.74 -3.96
CA SER A 485 -4.92 19.57 -2.89
C SER A 485 -3.51 19.83 -3.42
N ASN A 486 -2.63 20.23 -2.52
CA ASN A 486 -1.23 20.51 -2.83
C ASN A 486 -0.35 19.97 -1.70
N ALA A 487 0.86 19.51 -2.03
CA ALA A 487 1.89 19.25 -1.03
C ALA A 487 2.54 20.57 -0.58
N LEU A 488 2.74 20.72 0.72
CA LEU A 488 3.35 21.91 1.31
C LEU A 488 4.81 21.70 1.69
N GLY A 489 5.22 20.46 1.93
CA GLY A 489 6.57 20.13 2.32
C GLY A 489 6.83 18.64 2.39
N LEU A 490 8.09 18.28 2.33
CA LEU A 490 8.56 16.89 2.46
C LEU A 490 9.58 16.84 3.60
N ARG A 491 9.37 15.92 4.54
CA ARG A 491 10.26 15.65 5.65
C ARG A 491 10.78 14.23 5.59
N TYR A 492 12.08 14.05 5.69
CA TYR A 492 12.70 12.73 5.81
C TYR A 492 12.97 12.39 7.27
N GLY A 493 12.65 11.17 7.66
CA GLY A 493 13.14 10.58 8.89
C GLY A 493 14.66 10.39 8.80
N LEU A 494 15.39 10.79 9.84
CA LEU A 494 16.83 10.53 9.92
C LEU A 494 17.06 9.18 10.58
N LEU A 495 17.74 8.27 9.89
CA LEU A 495 18.29 7.08 10.51
C LEU A 495 19.53 7.49 11.31
N ARG A 496 19.52 7.31 12.63
CA ARG A 496 20.76 7.37 13.39
C ARG A 496 21.51 6.06 13.15
N PRO A 497 22.79 6.10 12.71
CA PRO A 497 23.59 4.91 12.62
C PRO A 497 23.74 4.32 14.04
N GLY A 498 23.35 3.06 14.21
CA GLY A 498 23.88 2.22 15.27
C GLY A 498 25.40 2.07 15.06
N PRO A 499 26.16 1.57 16.04
CA PRO A 499 27.60 1.46 15.93
C PRO A 499 28.10 0.69 14.69
N ASP A 500 27.23 -0.08 14.04
CA ASP A 500 27.53 -0.88 12.84
C ASP A 500 26.84 -0.40 11.54
N LEU A 501 26.06 0.66 11.59
CA LEU A 501 25.35 1.21 10.43
C LEU A 501 26.03 2.51 9.97
N VAL A 502 27.10 2.36 9.21
CA VAL A 502 27.67 3.49 8.46
C VAL A 502 26.77 3.74 7.25
N MET A 503 25.74 4.54 7.44
CA MET A 503 24.93 5.06 6.33
C MET A 503 25.67 6.21 5.67
N ARG A 504 26.08 6.06 4.42
CA ARG A 504 26.40 7.23 3.59
C ARG A 504 25.10 8.01 3.40
N ARG A 505 25.10 9.27 3.77
CA ARG A 505 24.05 10.23 3.44
C ARG A 505 23.76 10.15 1.94
N PRO A 506 22.50 10.11 1.49
CA PRO A 506 22.20 10.44 0.11
C PRO A 506 22.81 11.82 -0.18
N GLU A 507 23.51 11.95 -1.29
CA GLU A 507 24.22 13.18 -1.70
C GLU A 507 23.34 14.45 -1.75
N HIS A 508 22.03 14.32 -1.58
CA HIS A 508 21.07 15.42 -1.53
C HIS A 508 21.08 16.25 -0.24
N GLU A 509 21.60 15.75 0.90
CA GLU A 509 21.66 16.58 2.12
C GLU A 509 22.79 17.62 2.11
N ALA A 510 23.81 17.44 1.30
CA ALA A 510 24.88 18.42 1.17
C ALA A 510 24.50 19.67 0.36
N ALA A 511 23.41 19.58 -0.44
CA ALA A 511 22.91 20.69 -1.25
C ALA A 511 21.79 21.51 -0.59
N GLN A 512 21.28 21.08 0.57
CA GLN A 512 20.13 21.73 1.23
C GLN A 512 20.51 22.74 2.33
N THR A 513 21.78 23.03 2.50
CA THR A 513 22.20 24.13 3.38
C THR A 513 22.09 25.50 2.73
N ASP A 514 21.85 25.58 1.43
CA ASP A 514 21.52 26.83 0.75
C ASP A 514 20.00 26.92 0.53
N MET A 515 19.43 28.04 0.97
CA MET A 515 18.03 28.42 1.05
C MET A 515 17.28 28.47 -0.29
N HIS A 516 17.37 27.45 -1.13
CA HIS A 516 16.59 27.40 -2.35
C HIS A 516 15.54 26.30 -2.25
N ASP A 517 14.27 26.71 -2.36
CA ASP A 517 13.15 25.79 -2.44
C ASP A 517 13.40 24.75 -3.57
N PRO A 518 13.00 23.48 -3.38
CA PRO A 518 13.07 22.48 -4.44
C PRO A 518 12.36 22.97 -5.71
N PRO A 519 12.81 22.59 -6.92
CA PRO A 519 12.21 23.02 -8.18
C PRO A 519 10.69 22.88 -8.25
N SER A 520 10.13 21.80 -7.70
CA SER A 520 8.68 21.56 -7.63
C SER A 520 7.94 22.58 -6.73
N VAL A 521 8.58 23.05 -5.68
CA VAL A 521 8.02 24.10 -4.80
C VAL A 521 8.10 25.46 -5.49
N GLN A 522 9.22 25.72 -6.19
CA GLN A 522 9.39 26.93 -7.00
C GLN A 522 8.35 26.97 -8.14
N GLU A 523 8.19 25.87 -8.87
CA GLU A 523 7.16 25.75 -9.91
C GLU A 523 5.76 26.01 -9.39
N ARG A 524 5.42 25.49 -8.21
CA ARG A 524 4.10 25.71 -7.59
C ARG A 524 3.90 27.16 -7.20
N ARG A 525 4.89 27.77 -6.56
CA ARG A 525 4.84 29.20 -6.20
C ARG A 525 4.65 30.05 -7.45
N LEU A 526 5.39 29.76 -8.51
CA LEU A 526 5.28 30.49 -9.77
C LEU A 526 3.94 30.26 -10.46
N ARG A 527 3.42 29.02 -10.45
CA ARG A 527 2.06 28.72 -10.97
C ARG A 527 0.98 29.48 -10.22
N LYS A 528 1.09 29.54 -8.89
CA LYS A 528 0.18 30.30 -8.05
C LYS A 528 0.30 31.80 -8.36
N ARG A 529 1.53 32.34 -8.42
CA ARG A 529 1.80 33.74 -8.72
C ARG A 529 1.28 34.13 -10.11
N VAL A 530 1.52 33.32 -11.14
CA VAL A 530 0.95 33.53 -12.49
C VAL A 530 -0.58 33.58 -12.43
N GLY A 531 -1.21 32.66 -11.67
CA GLY A 531 -2.67 32.65 -11.46
C GLY A 531 -3.19 33.90 -10.78
N GLU A 532 -2.51 34.37 -9.73
CA GLU A 532 -2.83 35.58 -8.99
C GLU A 532 -2.70 36.83 -9.86
N MET A 533 -1.62 36.93 -10.64
CA MET A 533 -1.40 38.07 -11.56
C MET A 533 -2.47 38.13 -12.66
N VAL A 534 -2.83 36.96 -13.24
CA VAL A 534 -3.93 36.89 -14.22
C VAL A 534 -5.28 37.28 -13.58
N ALA A 535 -5.54 36.80 -12.36
CA ALA A 535 -6.77 37.13 -11.64
C ALA A 535 -6.81 38.62 -11.26
N GLN A 536 -5.69 39.17 -10.80
CA GLN A 536 -5.58 40.59 -10.46
C GLN A 536 -5.87 41.47 -11.66
N GLN A 537 -5.23 41.21 -12.81
CA GLN A 537 -5.51 41.97 -14.06
C GLN A 537 -6.98 41.81 -14.50
N ALA A 538 -7.56 40.61 -14.32
CA ALA A 538 -8.96 40.37 -14.66
C ALA A 538 -9.91 41.19 -13.77
N VAL A 539 -9.64 41.28 -12.47
CA VAL A 539 -10.42 42.08 -11.52
C VAL A 539 -10.27 43.60 -11.79
N GLU A 540 -9.04 44.06 -12.07
CA GLU A 540 -8.76 45.45 -12.40
C GLU A 540 -9.49 45.91 -13.67
N ASP A 541 -9.58 45.01 -14.67
CA ASP A 541 -10.19 45.31 -15.96
C ASP A 541 -11.71 45.00 -16.01
N GLU A 542 -12.30 44.35 -14.99
CA GLU A 542 -13.71 43.93 -14.97
C GLU A 542 -14.68 45.11 -15.08
N GLY A 543 -14.27 46.28 -14.57
CA GLY A 543 -15.05 47.51 -14.69
C GLY A 543 -14.84 48.27 -16.02
N ALA A 544 -13.73 48.04 -16.70
CA ALA A 544 -13.35 48.78 -17.93
C ALA A 544 -13.74 48.03 -19.19
N VAL A 545 -13.85 46.68 -19.17
CA VAL A 545 -14.16 45.83 -20.30
C VAL A 545 -15.53 45.21 -20.12
N ARG A 546 -16.49 45.53 -20.99
CA ARG A 546 -17.82 44.89 -20.99
C ARG A 546 -17.66 43.42 -21.42
N ALA A 547 -17.52 42.52 -20.43
CA ALA A 547 -17.59 41.11 -20.67
C ALA A 547 -19.06 40.66 -20.80
N PRO A 548 -19.40 39.74 -21.73
CA PRO A 548 -20.74 39.13 -21.74
C PRO A 548 -20.99 38.38 -20.44
N LYS A 549 -22.19 38.54 -19.87
CA LYS A 549 -22.60 37.80 -18.68
C LYS A 549 -22.38 36.30 -18.89
N GLY A 550 -21.50 35.69 -18.08
CA GLY A 550 -21.26 34.24 -18.06
C GLY A 550 -19.90 33.75 -18.60
N GLN A 551 -19.07 34.63 -19.16
CA GLN A 551 -17.66 34.28 -19.47
C GLN A 551 -16.77 35.28 -18.76
N GLY A 552 -16.28 34.92 -17.58
CA GLY A 552 -15.42 35.78 -16.78
C GLY A 552 -14.13 36.16 -17.53
N LEU A 553 -13.69 37.41 -17.35
CA LEU A 553 -12.48 37.95 -17.95
C LEU A 553 -11.24 37.10 -17.65
N TYR A 554 -11.24 36.46 -16.48
CA TYR A 554 -10.22 35.52 -16.05
C TYR A 554 -9.99 34.34 -17.04
N HIS A 555 -11.05 33.76 -17.61
CA HIS A 555 -10.91 32.69 -18.60
C HIS A 555 -10.27 33.17 -19.89
N ARG A 556 -10.62 34.36 -20.32
CA ARG A 556 -9.99 34.96 -21.52
C ARG A 556 -8.53 35.27 -21.27
N TYR A 557 -8.19 35.82 -20.13
CA TYR A 557 -6.82 36.16 -19.80
C TYR A 557 -5.94 34.94 -19.65
N ASN A 558 -6.45 33.84 -19.12
CA ASN A 558 -5.76 32.55 -19.15
C ASN A 558 -5.58 32.02 -20.60
N ALA A 559 -6.56 32.25 -21.48
CA ALA A 559 -6.43 31.84 -22.90
C ALA A 559 -5.39 32.69 -23.63
N ILE A 560 -5.33 34.01 -23.39
CA ILE A 560 -4.30 34.91 -23.94
C ILE A 560 -2.91 34.45 -23.48
N LEU A 561 -2.75 34.22 -22.17
CA LEU A 561 -1.49 33.72 -21.63
C LEU A 561 -1.08 32.38 -22.27
N LYS A 562 -2.02 31.45 -22.39
CA LYS A 562 -1.81 30.14 -23.03
C LYS A 562 -1.32 30.29 -24.47
N ARG A 563 -1.97 31.15 -25.28
CA ARG A 563 -1.54 31.44 -26.66
C ARG A 563 -0.13 32.05 -26.72
N ARG A 564 0.17 32.91 -25.74
CA ARG A 564 1.49 33.55 -25.65
C ARG A 564 2.61 32.58 -25.27
N THR A 565 2.30 31.56 -24.51
CA THR A 565 3.26 30.56 -23.99
C THR A 565 3.28 29.26 -24.79
N GLY A 566 2.92 29.27 -26.07
CA GLY A 566 3.01 28.13 -26.97
C GLY A 566 1.90 27.10 -26.79
N ASP A 567 0.69 27.54 -26.44
CA ASP A 567 -0.53 26.73 -26.26
C ASP A 567 -0.47 25.68 -25.14
N LYS A 568 0.55 25.77 -24.28
CA LYS A 568 0.63 24.91 -23.09
C LYS A 568 -0.28 25.42 -21.96
N PRO A 569 -1.05 24.56 -21.31
CA PRO A 569 -1.75 24.93 -20.10
C PRO A 569 -0.74 25.22 -18.97
N ARG A 570 -1.05 26.17 -18.08
CA ARG A 570 -0.19 26.56 -16.95
C ARG A 570 0.29 25.39 -16.10
N ALA A 571 -0.54 24.35 -15.96
CA ALA A 571 -0.19 23.14 -15.21
C ALA A 571 0.99 22.35 -15.82
N GLN A 572 1.24 22.51 -17.13
CA GLN A 572 2.29 21.79 -17.87
C GLN A 572 3.53 22.65 -18.15
N MET A 573 3.56 23.89 -17.68
CA MET A 573 4.72 24.76 -17.85
C MET A 573 5.87 24.32 -16.93
N SER A 574 7.08 24.31 -17.48
CA SER A 574 8.32 24.11 -16.75
C SER A 574 8.65 25.33 -15.87
N LEU A 575 9.60 25.17 -14.94
CA LEU A 575 10.09 26.26 -14.09
C LEU A 575 10.47 27.50 -14.93
N GLN A 576 11.27 27.31 -15.97
CA GLN A 576 11.75 28.38 -16.84
C GLN A 576 10.61 29.07 -17.63
N GLU A 577 9.61 28.30 -18.09
CA GLU A 577 8.44 28.84 -18.75
C GLU A 577 7.55 29.64 -17.79
N LEU A 578 7.45 29.21 -16.53
CA LEU A 578 6.73 29.94 -15.48
C LEU A 578 7.43 31.24 -15.07
N GLU A 579 8.75 31.22 -14.93
CA GLU A 579 9.55 32.43 -14.68
C GLU A 579 9.39 33.44 -15.83
N SER A 580 9.45 32.94 -17.06
CA SER A 580 9.24 33.77 -18.26
C SER A 580 7.83 34.35 -18.30
N ALA A 581 6.81 33.57 -17.89
CA ALA A 581 5.43 34.03 -17.83
C ALA A 581 5.22 35.09 -16.75
N VAL A 582 5.82 34.95 -15.56
CA VAL A 582 5.79 35.98 -14.50
C VAL A 582 6.45 37.27 -15.00
N GLY A 583 7.69 37.20 -15.51
CA GLY A 583 8.40 38.37 -16.00
C GLY A 583 7.71 39.05 -17.19
N TRP A 584 6.95 38.28 -17.98
CA TRP A 584 6.12 38.87 -19.05
C TRP A 584 4.87 39.58 -18.48
N LEU A 585 4.15 38.95 -17.54
CA LEU A 585 2.96 39.53 -16.89
C LEU A 585 3.27 40.80 -16.07
N GLU A 586 4.49 40.91 -15.53
CA GLU A 586 4.93 42.12 -14.81
C GLU A 586 5.11 43.33 -15.75
N ARG A 587 5.34 43.08 -17.02
CA ARG A 587 5.63 44.14 -18.02
C ARG A 587 4.51 44.37 -19.01
N ASN A 588 3.51 43.48 -19.07
CA ASN A 588 2.45 43.54 -20.06
C ASN A 588 1.07 43.37 -19.42
N ARG A 589 0.10 44.07 -19.97
CA ARG A 589 -1.30 43.84 -19.63
C ARG A 589 -1.93 42.87 -20.62
N LEU A 590 -2.68 41.93 -20.12
CA LEU A 590 -3.36 40.90 -20.92
C LEU A 590 -4.43 41.52 -21.85
N ALA A 591 -5.05 42.63 -21.41
CA ALA A 591 -6.02 43.36 -22.22
C ALA A 591 -5.44 43.80 -23.58
N ASP A 592 -4.18 44.25 -23.60
CA ASP A 592 -3.49 44.75 -24.82
C ASP A 592 -3.22 43.62 -25.82
N HIS A 593 -3.31 42.38 -25.42
CA HIS A 593 -3.05 41.19 -26.23
C HIS A 593 -4.34 40.41 -26.59
N ALA A 594 -5.51 41.04 -26.47
CA ALA A 594 -6.80 40.41 -26.76
C ALA A 594 -6.90 39.92 -28.21
N SER A 595 -6.18 40.53 -29.16
CA SER A 595 -6.11 40.09 -30.55
C SER A 595 -5.55 38.68 -30.78
N LEU A 596 -4.84 38.11 -29.81
CA LEU A 596 -4.40 36.72 -29.86
C LEU A 596 -5.56 35.69 -29.83
N LEU A 597 -6.75 36.13 -29.48
CA LEU A 597 -7.96 35.31 -29.49
C LEU A 597 -8.87 35.58 -30.69
N ASP A 598 -8.49 36.48 -31.59
CA ASP A 598 -9.27 36.79 -32.77
C ASP A 598 -9.39 35.56 -33.68
N GLY A 599 -10.61 35.30 -34.16
CA GLY A 599 -10.91 34.11 -34.96
C GLY A 599 -11.16 32.82 -34.21
N ASP A 600 -10.98 32.78 -32.87
CA ASP A 600 -11.33 31.61 -32.08
C ASP A 600 -12.80 31.68 -31.62
N PRO A 601 -13.70 30.82 -32.13
CA PRO A 601 -15.13 30.88 -31.84
C PRO A 601 -15.46 30.66 -30.35
N ARG A 602 -14.52 30.12 -29.57
CA ARG A 602 -14.68 29.90 -28.11
C ARG A 602 -14.57 31.20 -27.34
N TYR A 603 -13.85 32.17 -27.87
CA TYR A 603 -13.55 33.45 -27.20
C TYR A 603 -14.07 34.68 -28.00
N GLY A 604 -14.78 34.44 -29.13
CA GLY A 604 -15.42 35.48 -29.90
C GLY A 604 -16.46 36.26 -29.11
N TRP A 605 -16.49 37.58 -29.28
CA TRP A 605 -17.45 38.47 -28.64
C TRP A 605 -18.85 38.39 -29.29
N THR A 606 -19.01 37.68 -30.39
CA THR A 606 -20.32 37.45 -30.99
C THR A 606 -21.15 36.64 -30.03
N VAL A 607 -22.19 37.30 -29.52
CA VAL A 607 -23.27 36.69 -28.76
C VAL A 607 -23.65 35.39 -29.46
N ARG A 608 -23.33 34.24 -28.88
CA ARG A 608 -24.00 33.02 -29.30
C ARG A 608 -25.48 33.30 -29.16
N PRO A 609 -26.29 33.14 -30.22
CA PRO A 609 -27.72 33.32 -30.09
C PRO A 609 -28.14 32.41 -28.92
N ARG A 610 -28.84 32.97 -27.94
CA ARG A 610 -29.51 32.17 -26.93
C ARG A 610 -30.29 31.14 -27.71
N VAL A 611 -29.91 29.87 -27.62
CA VAL A 611 -30.81 28.78 -27.91
C VAL A 611 -31.86 28.92 -26.84
N GLU A 612 -32.97 29.63 -27.15
CA GLU A 612 -34.14 29.57 -26.30
C GLU A 612 -34.48 28.10 -26.20
N TRP A 613 -34.37 27.58 -24.99
CA TRP A 613 -34.80 26.22 -24.70
C TRP A 613 -36.32 26.19 -24.96
N ALA A 614 -36.68 25.74 -26.15
CA ALA A 614 -38.06 25.42 -26.46
C ALA A 614 -38.37 24.13 -25.69
N PRO A 615 -39.35 24.10 -24.82
CA PRO A 615 -39.77 22.85 -24.20
C PRO A 615 -40.06 21.83 -25.31
N PRO A 616 -39.71 20.55 -25.14
CA PRO A 616 -39.94 19.55 -26.18
C PRO A 616 -41.43 19.56 -26.55
N VAL A 617 -41.71 19.73 -27.84
CA VAL A 617 -43.07 19.71 -28.39
C VAL A 617 -43.66 18.36 -28.00
N GLY A 618 -44.60 18.37 -27.10
CA GLY A 618 -45.35 17.17 -26.71
C GLY A 618 -46.08 16.61 -27.92
N ASN A 619 -46.17 15.28 -27.99
CA ASN A 619 -47.08 14.64 -28.93
C ASN A 619 -48.52 15.11 -28.61
N ALA A 620 -49.43 14.98 -29.56
CA ALA A 620 -50.85 15.37 -29.44
C ALA A 620 -51.51 14.85 -28.15
N ASP A 621 -50.91 13.91 -27.43
CA ASP A 621 -51.36 13.32 -26.17
C ASP A 621 -50.74 13.96 -24.91
N GLY A 622 -49.98 15.08 -25.05
CA GLY A 622 -49.41 15.80 -23.91
C GLY A 622 -48.31 15.08 -23.14
N ARG A 623 -47.68 14.02 -23.66
CA ARG A 623 -46.61 13.28 -23.00
C ARG A 623 -45.23 13.65 -23.59
N PRO A 624 -44.21 13.93 -22.76
CA PRO A 624 -42.86 14.20 -23.26
C PRO A 624 -42.26 12.94 -23.88
N ARG A 625 -41.57 13.09 -25.03
CA ARG A 625 -40.78 12.01 -25.63
C ARG A 625 -39.66 11.61 -24.68
N GLY A 626 -39.65 10.37 -24.23
CA GLY A 626 -38.58 9.80 -23.43
C GLY A 626 -38.96 9.17 -22.09
N ALA A 627 -40.20 9.08 -21.73
CA ALA A 627 -40.60 8.31 -20.53
C ALA A 627 -40.40 6.80 -20.75
N PRO A 628 -39.75 6.06 -19.86
CA PRO A 628 -39.57 4.62 -20.00
C PRO A 628 -40.93 3.93 -19.92
N ARG A 629 -41.25 3.07 -20.90
CA ARG A 629 -42.44 2.21 -20.86
C ARG A 629 -42.29 1.25 -19.69
N SER A 630 -43.22 1.32 -18.74
CA SER A 630 -43.40 0.28 -17.74
C SER A 630 -43.73 -1.05 -18.44
N ARG A 631 -42.93 -2.08 -18.26
CA ARG A 631 -43.26 -3.44 -18.61
C ARG A 631 -44.43 -3.88 -17.73
N LYS A 632 -45.58 -4.10 -18.35
CA LYS A 632 -46.66 -4.84 -17.74
C LYS A 632 -46.18 -6.28 -17.54
N ALA A 633 -46.27 -6.75 -16.32
CA ALA A 633 -46.14 -8.16 -16.02
C ALA A 633 -47.33 -8.89 -16.60
N ASP A 634 -47.10 -9.76 -17.59
CA ASP A 634 -48.10 -10.74 -18.03
C ASP A 634 -48.19 -11.83 -16.96
N ALA A 635 -49.29 -11.81 -16.24
CA ALA A 635 -49.75 -12.94 -15.43
C ALA A 635 -50.31 -13.99 -16.37
N LYS A 636 -49.75 -15.21 -16.39
CA LYS A 636 -50.40 -16.40 -16.96
C LYS A 636 -51.32 -17.00 -15.92
N PRO A 637 -52.55 -17.37 -16.28
CA PRO A 637 -53.44 -18.17 -15.43
C PRO A 637 -53.19 -19.67 -15.60
N ALA A 638 -53.45 -20.39 -14.52
CA ALA A 638 -53.51 -21.84 -14.28
C ALA A 638 -52.17 -22.59 -14.21
#